data_7f6f5bdbe2c070d6364e6fd5f5afe228
#
_entry.id   7f6f5bdbe2c070d6364e6fd5f5afe228
#
_cell.length_a   1.000
_cell.length_b   1.000
_cell.length_c   1.000
_cell.angle_alpha   90.00
_cell.angle_beta   90.00
_cell.angle_gamma   90.00
#
_symmetry.space_group_name_H-M   'P 1'
#
loop_
_entity.id
_entity.type
_entity.pdbx_description
1 polymer ?
#
loop_
_entity_poly.entity_id
_entity_poly.type
_entity_poly.pdbx_seq_one_letter_code
_entity_poly.pdbx_strand_id
1 'polypeptide(L)'
;MTVVSKVRKHGPKVLLCLSATLLASCETVSAPWPSRVASASPADAALEARVRSIVAGMTLEQKIGQMTQPDIRSVTPDDVRRFYIGSILNGGGAWPAMNMHSSVGDWLKLSDAFYRASMSTDMPVQIPVVWGTDAVHGHNNVYGATLFPHNIGLGAAHDPQLMERIGRATAEQVRATGITWAFAPTLAVVQNPRWGRTYESYSSDPELIRGYGEAMVRGLQGQLGSSTSVLATAKHWLGDGGTWHGVDRGETRTSEANLARTHGAGYYGALRANVQTVMVSYSSFTDTASGQAWGKMHGNAHLVGGVLKQQLGFDGLVVSDWNGVEEVPGCTKSHCPQAINAGIDMIMVPDDWKQFIATTVDDVRSGRIPMSRIDDAVTRIIRVKLRSGLFDASPAADPHPDASVMHSQAVRDLSREAVRKSLVLLKNDNGVLPLRRTGKVLVVGQAADSLPMQSGGWSLTWQGDNTRTSDYPNADTLLAAMRKKLGSGDVDYSADGSNVDVRRYNAVVFVAAEKPYAEGAGDIKFPASMRHSARYPNDLAALDRVSGKGVPVVTVLYSGRPVAANDLINRSDAFVAAWLPGTEGLGITDLLLAGQSGNAAYDFTGKLPFDWPAGDCMPQHGGFQFARGYGLSLSSSSNLGKLPEAAVTMVCPAESR
;
A
#
# COMPACT_ATOMS: atom_id res chain seq x y z
N MET A 1 26.88 108.87 -26.55
CA MET A 1 27.30 108.24 -25.28
C MET A 1 26.98 106.75 -25.36
N THR A 2 27.96 105.98 -25.39
CA THR A 2 28.04 104.59 -25.85
C THR A 2 27.62 103.65 -24.72
N VAL A 3 26.69 102.71 -25.03
CA VAL A 3 26.39 101.56 -24.16
C VAL A 3 26.62 100.28 -24.95
N VAL A 4 27.57 99.48 -24.48
CA VAL A 4 27.96 98.20 -25.07
C VAL A 4 27.06 97.12 -24.51
N SER A 5 26.39 96.34 -25.41
CA SER A 5 25.63 95.19 -25.05
C SER A 5 26.47 93.91 -25.10
N LYS A 6 26.43 93.14 -24.00
CA LYS A 6 27.01 91.81 -23.92
C LYS A 6 25.97 90.73 -24.30
N VAL A 7 26.24 90.05 -25.37
CA VAL A 7 25.49 88.86 -25.80
C VAL A 7 25.87 87.64 -24.95
N ARG A 8 24.93 87.03 -24.25
CA ARG A 8 25.09 85.75 -23.58
C ARG A 8 24.49 84.62 -24.50
N LYS A 9 25.36 83.68 -24.89
CA LYS A 9 24.98 82.45 -25.58
C LYS A 9 24.20 81.54 -24.66
N HIS A 10 23.00 81.10 -25.06
CA HIS A 10 22.26 80.03 -24.44
C HIS A 10 22.56 78.74 -25.18
N GLY A 11 23.14 77.73 -24.50
CA GLY A 11 23.24 76.35 -24.98
C GLY A 11 21.96 75.57 -24.70
N PRO A 12 21.64 74.56 -25.52
CA PRO A 12 20.39 73.78 -25.33
C PRO A 12 20.49 72.87 -24.15
N LYS A 13 19.51 72.90 -23.26
CA LYS A 13 19.30 71.92 -22.19
C LYS A 13 18.72 70.64 -22.83
N VAL A 14 19.52 69.58 -22.80
CA VAL A 14 19.04 68.22 -23.11
C VAL A 14 18.24 67.71 -21.91
N LEU A 15 16.94 67.54 -22.09
CA LEU A 15 16.07 66.90 -21.14
C LEU A 15 16.23 65.38 -21.24
N LEU A 16 16.95 64.78 -20.25
CA LEU A 16 17.06 63.34 -20.11
C LEU A 16 15.73 62.81 -19.53
N CYS A 17 14.86 62.26 -20.37
CA CYS A 17 13.74 61.43 -19.93
C CYS A 17 14.30 60.09 -19.46
N LEU A 18 14.39 59.83 -18.15
CA LEU A 18 14.54 58.49 -17.60
C LEU A 18 13.26 57.69 -17.82
N SER A 19 13.23 56.84 -18.83
CA SER A 19 12.23 55.80 -18.98
C SER A 19 12.52 54.73 -17.96
N ALA A 20 11.80 54.71 -16.85
CA ALA A 20 11.76 53.54 -15.94
C ALA A 20 11.01 52.41 -16.64
N THR A 21 11.75 51.49 -17.25
CA THR A 21 11.24 50.19 -17.66
C THR A 21 10.95 49.37 -16.40
N LEU A 22 9.66 49.30 -16.02
CA LEU A 22 9.16 48.25 -15.12
C LEU A 22 9.40 46.89 -15.81
N LEU A 23 10.47 46.21 -15.46
CA LEU A 23 10.62 44.78 -15.66
C LEU A 23 9.60 44.12 -14.74
N ALA A 24 8.39 43.86 -15.25
CA ALA A 24 7.51 42.87 -14.67
C ALA A 24 8.28 41.55 -14.73
N SER A 25 8.82 41.11 -13.60
CA SER A 25 9.24 39.74 -13.44
C SER A 25 8.03 38.86 -13.66
N CYS A 26 7.88 38.30 -14.86
CA CYS A 26 7.05 37.13 -15.07
C CYS A 26 7.66 36.02 -14.18
N GLU A 27 7.14 35.84 -12.96
CA GLU A 27 7.34 34.61 -12.26
C GLU A 27 6.79 33.53 -13.18
N THR A 28 7.67 32.78 -13.80
CA THR A 28 7.32 31.56 -14.50
C THR A 28 6.77 30.63 -13.44
N VAL A 29 5.44 30.53 -13.32
CA VAL A 29 4.78 29.51 -12.52
C VAL A 29 5.33 28.19 -13.07
N SER A 30 6.25 27.57 -12.33
CA SER A 30 6.78 26.28 -12.73
C SER A 30 5.62 25.30 -12.80
N ALA A 31 5.55 24.52 -13.88
CA ALA A 31 4.50 23.50 -14.03
C ALA A 31 4.46 22.62 -12.77
N PRO A 32 3.28 22.29 -12.23
CA PRO A 32 3.16 21.56 -10.97
C PRO A 32 3.83 20.18 -11.02
N TRP A 33 3.91 19.57 -12.19
CA TRP A 33 4.50 18.24 -12.41
C TRP A 33 5.87 18.35 -13.07
N PRO A 34 6.86 17.52 -12.64
CA PRO A 34 8.15 17.43 -13.35
C PRO A 34 7.96 16.86 -14.75
N SER A 35 8.89 17.20 -15.64
CA SER A 35 8.91 16.62 -16.97
C SER A 35 9.82 15.38 -17.00
N ARG A 36 9.34 14.28 -17.61
CA ARG A 36 10.07 13.02 -17.82
C ARG A 36 10.79 12.48 -16.58
N VAL A 37 10.00 11.87 -15.69
CA VAL A 37 10.53 11.17 -14.50
C VAL A 37 10.78 9.68 -14.79
N ALA A 38 9.99 9.10 -15.69
CA ALA A 38 10.13 7.69 -16.03
C ALA A 38 11.52 7.43 -16.61
N SER A 39 12.19 6.39 -16.08
CA SER A 39 13.39 5.87 -16.72
C SER A 39 13.05 5.49 -18.14
N ALA A 40 13.81 6.02 -19.10
CA ALA A 40 13.72 5.51 -20.46
C ALA A 40 14.13 4.03 -20.39
N SER A 41 13.17 3.12 -20.64
CA SER A 41 13.57 1.75 -20.98
C SER A 41 14.55 1.84 -22.14
N PRO A 42 15.65 1.08 -22.15
CA PRO A 42 16.53 1.05 -23.32
C PRO A 42 15.67 0.87 -24.56
N ALA A 43 15.84 1.75 -25.54
CA ALA A 43 15.05 1.70 -26.77
C ALA A 43 15.35 0.37 -27.46
N ASP A 44 14.49 -0.60 -27.31
CA ASP A 44 14.56 -1.88 -28.00
C ASP A 44 13.72 -1.78 -29.29
N ALA A 45 14.40 -1.39 -30.36
CA ALA A 45 13.76 -1.22 -31.66
C ALA A 45 13.18 -2.54 -32.21
N ALA A 46 13.75 -3.68 -31.84
CA ALA A 46 13.27 -5.00 -32.26
C ALA A 46 11.99 -5.35 -31.50
N LEU A 47 11.95 -5.13 -30.18
CA LEU A 47 10.75 -5.30 -29.36
C LEU A 47 9.62 -4.41 -29.88
N GLU A 48 9.88 -3.12 -30.12
CA GLU A 48 8.85 -2.19 -30.61
C GLU A 48 8.36 -2.54 -32.01
N ALA A 49 9.22 -3.06 -32.90
CA ALA A 49 8.80 -3.58 -34.20
C ALA A 49 7.90 -4.81 -34.05
N ARG A 50 8.25 -5.73 -33.14
CA ARG A 50 7.43 -6.90 -32.81
C ARG A 50 6.06 -6.50 -32.25
N VAL A 51 6.02 -5.53 -31.32
CA VAL A 51 4.76 -4.98 -30.78
C VAL A 51 3.87 -4.47 -31.90
N ARG A 52 4.41 -3.60 -32.77
CA ARG A 52 3.63 -3.03 -33.91
C ARG A 52 3.11 -4.10 -34.84
N SER A 53 3.93 -5.11 -35.17
CA SER A 53 3.52 -6.22 -36.03
C SER A 53 2.36 -7.03 -35.43
N ILE A 54 2.42 -7.34 -34.12
CA ILE A 54 1.35 -8.07 -33.41
C ILE A 54 0.06 -7.24 -33.44
N VAL A 55 0.12 -5.98 -33.02
CA VAL A 55 -1.07 -5.11 -32.93
C VAL A 55 -1.72 -4.87 -34.28
N ALA A 56 -0.95 -4.70 -35.34
CA ALA A 56 -1.45 -4.51 -36.71
C ALA A 56 -2.20 -5.74 -37.24
N GLY A 57 -1.86 -6.95 -36.77
CA GLY A 57 -2.52 -8.20 -37.19
C GLY A 57 -3.80 -8.53 -36.41
N MET A 58 -4.20 -7.73 -35.40
CA MET A 58 -5.35 -8.02 -34.54
C MET A 58 -6.65 -7.40 -35.04
N THR A 59 -7.75 -8.13 -34.93
CA THR A 59 -9.11 -7.59 -35.09
C THR A 59 -9.50 -6.72 -33.92
N LEU A 60 -10.59 -5.96 -34.05
CA LEU A 60 -11.11 -5.12 -32.96
C LEU A 60 -11.47 -5.96 -31.72
N GLU A 61 -12.15 -7.08 -31.92
CA GLU A 61 -12.58 -8.00 -30.85
C GLU A 61 -11.37 -8.58 -30.10
N GLN A 62 -10.31 -8.95 -30.82
CA GLN A 62 -9.05 -9.43 -30.25
C GLN A 62 -8.37 -8.35 -29.42
N LYS A 63 -8.34 -7.11 -29.90
CA LYS A 63 -7.79 -5.96 -29.17
C LYS A 63 -8.55 -5.70 -27.87
N ILE A 64 -9.88 -5.69 -27.91
CA ILE A 64 -10.70 -5.46 -26.71
C ILE A 64 -10.58 -6.62 -25.71
N GLY A 65 -10.48 -7.86 -26.20
CA GLY A 65 -10.17 -9.02 -25.36
C GLY A 65 -8.88 -8.83 -24.57
N GLN A 66 -7.82 -8.27 -25.21
CA GLN A 66 -6.57 -7.98 -24.51
C GLN A 66 -6.69 -6.88 -23.43
N MET A 67 -7.67 -5.98 -23.57
CA MET A 67 -7.94 -4.91 -22.59
C MET A 67 -8.82 -5.37 -21.41
N THR A 68 -9.30 -6.61 -21.41
CA THR A 68 -10.29 -7.15 -20.47
C THR A 68 -9.62 -7.97 -19.39
N GLN A 69 -9.94 -7.70 -18.10
CA GLN A 69 -9.40 -8.40 -16.94
C GLN A 69 -10.54 -8.88 -16.02
N PRO A 70 -11.09 -10.11 -16.22
CA PRO A 70 -12.05 -10.76 -15.33
C PRO A 70 -11.40 -11.41 -14.10
N ASP A 71 -12.23 -11.65 -13.06
CA ASP A 71 -11.84 -12.46 -11.90
C ASP A 71 -11.98 -13.96 -12.19
N ILE A 72 -11.08 -14.78 -11.59
CA ILE A 72 -11.07 -16.25 -11.77
C ILE A 72 -12.38 -16.94 -11.38
N ARG A 73 -13.25 -16.26 -10.61
CA ARG A 73 -14.59 -16.78 -10.25
C ARG A 73 -15.59 -16.71 -11.40
N SER A 74 -15.35 -15.86 -12.40
CA SER A 74 -16.29 -15.54 -13.48
C SER A 74 -15.82 -15.96 -14.87
N VAL A 75 -14.57 -16.45 -14.99
CA VAL A 75 -13.93 -16.77 -16.27
C VAL A 75 -13.37 -18.19 -16.24
N THR A 76 -13.52 -18.89 -17.37
CA THR A 76 -12.94 -20.22 -17.58
C THR A 76 -11.79 -20.18 -18.58
N PRO A 77 -10.90 -21.20 -18.62
CA PRO A 77 -9.91 -21.32 -19.69
C PRO A 77 -10.50 -21.27 -21.11
N ASP A 78 -11.68 -21.86 -21.33
CA ASP A 78 -12.35 -21.78 -22.64
C ASP A 78 -12.83 -20.35 -22.97
N ASP A 79 -13.31 -19.60 -21.98
CA ASP A 79 -13.64 -18.18 -22.17
C ASP A 79 -12.38 -17.38 -22.55
N VAL A 80 -11.24 -17.63 -21.91
CA VAL A 80 -9.96 -16.95 -22.27
C VAL A 80 -9.61 -17.19 -23.73
N ARG A 81 -9.74 -18.42 -24.20
CA ARG A 81 -9.52 -18.78 -25.62
C ARG A 81 -10.50 -18.09 -26.56
N ARG A 82 -11.81 -18.14 -26.24
CA ARG A 82 -12.90 -17.70 -27.13
C ARG A 82 -13.01 -16.19 -27.24
N PHE A 83 -12.69 -15.46 -26.17
CA PHE A 83 -12.81 -14.00 -26.08
C PHE A 83 -11.47 -13.29 -26.09
N TYR A 84 -10.38 -14.00 -26.35
CA TYR A 84 -9.02 -13.43 -26.44
C TYR A 84 -8.60 -12.66 -25.19
N ILE A 85 -9.05 -13.12 -24.01
CA ILE A 85 -8.84 -12.41 -22.73
C ILE A 85 -7.35 -12.20 -22.48
N GLY A 86 -6.96 -10.93 -22.30
CA GLY A 86 -5.57 -10.56 -22.16
C GLY A 86 -5.04 -10.67 -20.75
N SER A 87 -5.89 -10.58 -19.75
CA SER A 87 -5.52 -10.67 -18.35
C SER A 87 -6.62 -11.32 -17.52
N ILE A 88 -6.24 -11.93 -16.40
CA ILE A 88 -7.12 -12.39 -15.34
C ILE A 88 -6.59 -11.92 -13.99
N LEU A 89 -7.43 -11.94 -12.97
CA LEU A 89 -7.02 -11.65 -11.60
C LEU A 89 -7.73 -12.57 -10.61
N ASN A 90 -7.22 -12.63 -9.38
CA ASN A 90 -7.97 -13.08 -8.23
C ASN A 90 -8.12 -11.91 -7.24
N GLY A 91 -9.35 -11.57 -6.89
CA GLY A 91 -9.64 -10.67 -5.78
C GLY A 91 -9.41 -11.34 -4.43
N GLY A 92 -9.39 -10.55 -3.36
CA GLY A 92 -9.31 -11.08 -2.00
C GLY A 92 -10.44 -12.08 -1.73
N GLY A 93 -10.10 -13.31 -1.35
CA GLY A 93 -11.08 -14.37 -1.16
C GLY A 93 -11.44 -15.16 -2.41
N ALA A 94 -10.63 -15.11 -3.46
CA ALA A 94 -10.74 -15.96 -4.63
C ALA A 94 -9.53 -16.90 -4.74
N TRP A 95 -9.79 -18.19 -4.79
CA TRP A 95 -8.78 -19.25 -4.82
C TRP A 95 -9.13 -20.30 -5.87
N PRO A 96 -8.16 -21.13 -6.31
CA PRO A 96 -8.47 -22.29 -7.16
C PRO A 96 -9.58 -23.13 -6.56
N ALA A 97 -10.58 -23.49 -7.39
CA ALA A 97 -11.78 -24.24 -6.99
C ALA A 97 -12.53 -23.64 -5.77
N MET A 98 -12.36 -22.35 -5.49
CA MET A 98 -12.92 -21.63 -4.32
C MET A 98 -12.50 -22.26 -2.98
N ASN A 99 -11.37 -22.94 -2.94
CA ASN A 99 -10.81 -23.53 -1.72
C ASN A 99 -9.70 -22.63 -1.14
N MET A 100 -9.95 -22.01 0.02
CA MET A 100 -8.97 -21.17 0.74
C MET A 100 -7.67 -21.93 1.06
N HIS A 101 -7.73 -23.25 1.22
CA HIS A 101 -6.59 -24.11 1.52
C HIS A 101 -5.95 -24.74 0.28
N SER A 102 -6.19 -24.19 -0.92
CA SER A 102 -5.55 -24.64 -2.16
C SER A 102 -4.03 -24.61 -2.02
N SER A 103 -3.41 -25.70 -2.44
CA SER A 103 -1.95 -25.82 -2.46
C SER A 103 -1.32 -24.92 -3.53
N VAL A 104 -0.04 -24.62 -3.40
CA VAL A 104 0.74 -23.93 -4.45
C VAL A 104 0.63 -24.63 -5.80
N GLY A 105 0.61 -25.97 -5.80
CA GLY A 105 0.40 -26.78 -7.00
C GLY A 105 -0.96 -26.58 -7.65
N ASP A 106 -2.03 -26.34 -6.87
CA ASP A 106 -3.36 -26.04 -7.42
C ASP A 106 -3.39 -24.68 -8.13
N TRP A 107 -2.74 -23.69 -7.55
CA TRP A 107 -2.55 -22.37 -8.18
C TRP A 107 -1.77 -22.48 -9.48
N LEU A 108 -0.63 -23.16 -9.47
CA LEU A 108 0.22 -23.35 -10.64
C LEU A 108 -0.54 -24.09 -11.77
N LYS A 109 -1.29 -25.15 -11.42
CA LYS A 109 -2.09 -25.90 -12.37
C LYS A 109 -3.17 -25.03 -13.02
N LEU A 110 -3.84 -24.20 -12.25
CA LEU A 110 -4.86 -23.28 -12.78
C LEU A 110 -4.21 -22.20 -13.66
N SER A 111 -3.07 -21.65 -13.25
CA SER A 111 -2.33 -20.67 -14.03
C SER A 111 -1.88 -21.23 -15.39
N ASP A 112 -1.35 -22.45 -15.39
CA ASP A 112 -0.94 -23.14 -16.62
C ASP A 112 -2.15 -23.43 -17.55
N ALA A 113 -3.32 -23.78 -16.99
CA ALA A 113 -4.52 -24.01 -17.76
C ALA A 113 -5.00 -22.74 -18.48
N PHE A 114 -4.99 -21.58 -17.81
CA PHE A 114 -5.32 -20.30 -18.43
C PHE A 114 -4.28 -19.88 -19.48
N TYR A 115 -2.99 -20.07 -19.19
CA TYR A 115 -1.94 -19.79 -20.15
C TYR A 115 -2.13 -20.62 -21.43
N ARG A 116 -2.28 -21.95 -21.32
CA ARG A 116 -2.46 -22.84 -22.48
C ARG A 116 -3.70 -22.47 -23.30
N ALA A 117 -4.79 -22.08 -22.65
CA ALA A 117 -5.98 -21.62 -23.32
C ALA A 117 -5.72 -20.36 -24.16
N SER A 118 -5.00 -19.39 -23.60
CA SER A 118 -4.62 -18.16 -24.32
C SER A 118 -3.68 -18.42 -25.52
N MET A 119 -2.88 -19.49 -25.45
CA MET A 119 -1.96 -19.92 -26.50
C MET A 119 -2.62 -20.86 -27.54
N SER A 120 -3.93 -21.10 -27.45
CA SER A 120 -4.70 -21.93 -28.38
C SER A 120 -5.81 -21.18 -29.11
N THR A 121 -5.67 -19.87 -29.22
CA THR A 121 -6.57 -18.99 -30.00
C THR A 121 -6.33 -19.12 -31.49
N ASP A 122 -7.24 -18.58 -32.31
CA ASP A 122 -7.11 -18.47 -33.77
C ASP A 122 -6.37 -17.18 -34.21
N MET A 123 -5.77 -16.45 -33.26
CA MET A 123 -4.99 -15.24 -33.56
C MET A 123 -3.75 -15.57 -34.39
N PRO A 124 -3.34 -14.71 -35.33
CA PRO A 124 -2.10 -14.90 -36.10
C PRO A 124 -0.85 -15.07 -35.24
N VAL A 125 -0.81 -14.37 -34.09
CA VAL A 125 0.19 -14.55 -33.03
C VAL A 125 -0.57 -14.81 -31.75
N GLN A 126 -0.34 -15.95 -31.11
CA GLN A 126 -0.90 -16.25 -29.80
C GLN A 126 -0.31 -15.31 -28.75
N ILE A 127 -1.18 -14.75 -27.90
CA ILE A 127 -0.80 -13.79 -26.88
C ILE A 127 -1.10 -14.38 -25.51
N PRO A 128 -0.08 -14.62 -24.66
CA PRO A 128 -0.30 -15.22 -23.36
C PRO A 128 -1.14 -14.30 -22.45
N VAL A 129 -2.06 -14.91 -21.68
CA VAL A 129 -2.78 -14.21 -20.63
C VAL A 129 -1.84 -13.88 -19.48
N VAL A 130 -1.97 -12.70 -18.88
CA VAL A 130 -1.23 -12.31 -17.66
C VAL A 130 -2.17 -12.41 -16.46
N TRP A 131 -1.71 -13.01 -15.36
CA TRP A 131 -2.48 -13.11 -14.12
C TRP A 131 -1.94 -12.10 -13.10
N GLY A 132 -2.84 -11.21 -12.59
CA GLY A 132 -2.55 -10.24 -11.53
C GLY A 132 -3.15 -10.66 -10.20
N THR A 133 -2.45 -10.38 -9.09
CA THR A 133 -2.90 -10.69 -7.73
C THR A 133 -2.51 -9.60 -6.74
N ASP A 134 -3.35 -9.39 -5.72
CA ASP A 134 -2.98 -8.55 -4.59
C ASP A 134 -1.98 -9.27 -3.69
N ALA A 135 -0.72 -8.87 -3.79
CA ALA A 135 0.37 -9.32 -2.94
C ALA A 135 0.84 -8.16 -2.05
N VAL A 136 -0.03 -7.74 -1.13
CA VAL A 136 0.11 -6.51 -0.34
C VAL A 136 1.20 -6.62 0.71
N HIS A 137 1.36 -7.80 1.34
CA HIS A 137 2.38 -8.06 2.35
C HIS A 137 2.89 -9.51 2.31
N GLY A 138 3.55 -9.87 1.21
CA GLY A 138 3.85 -11.23 0.79
C GLY A 138 2.76 -11.75 -0.13
N HIS A 139 2.77 -13.04 -0.47
CA HIS A 139 1.69 -13.64 -1.27
C HIS A 139 0.49 -13.97 -0.38
N ASN A 140 -0.18 -12.94 0.12
CA ASN A 140 -1.17 -13.00 1.18
C ASN A 140 -2.46 -13.79 0.84
N ASN A 141 -2.66 -14.21 -0.41
CA ASN A 141 -3.82 -15.02 -0.81
C ASN A 141 -3.57 -16.53 -0.69
N VAL A 142 -2.33 -16.96 -0.41
CA VAL A 142 -1.94 -18.38 -0.45
C VAL A 142 -1.83 -18.95 0.95
N TYR A 143 -2.56 -20.03 1.19
CA TYR A 143 -2.52 -20.79 2.42
C TYR A 143 -1.10 -21.26 2.76
N GLY A 144 -0.67 -20.98 4.00
CA GLY A 144 0.65 -21.37 4.49
C GLY A 144 1.80 -20.44 4.09
N ALA A 145 1.56 -19.37 3.33
CA ALA A 145 2.58 -18.38 3.01
C ALA A 145 2.99 -17.57 4.25
N THR A 146 4.26 -17.20 4.33
CA THR A 146 4.76 -16.21 5.29
C THR A 146 4.25 -14.83 4.89
N LEU A 147 3.56 -14.15 5.81
CA LEU A 147 3.11 -12.78 5.66
C LEU A 147 4.08 -11.83 6.36
N PHE A 148 4.54 -10.81 5.64
CA PHE A 148 5.35 -9.74 6.20
C PHE A 148 4.49 -8.77 7.02
N PRO A 149 5.09 -7.92 7.88
CA PRO A 149 4.36 -6.79 8.45
C PRO A 149 3.69 -5.96 7.35
N HIS A 150 2.50 -5.44 7.61
CA HIS A 150 1.88 -4.48 6.69
C HIS A 150 2.73 -3.22 6.52
N ASN A 151 2.49 -2.49 5.43
CA ASN A 151 3.28 -1.34 5.02
C ASN A 151 3.46 -0.29 6.13
N ILE A 152 2.44 -0.06 6.98
CA ILE A 152 2.57 0.85 8.13
C ILE A 152 3.71 0.44 9.08
N GLY A 153 3.86 -0.85 9.36
CA GLY A 153 4.97 -1.37 10.14
C GLY A 153 6.30 -1.25 9.40
N LEU A 154 6.30 -1.57 8.11
CA LEU A 154 7.50 -1.43 7.27
C LEU A 154 7.94 0.03 7.15
N GLY A 155 7.00 0.98 7.15
CA GLY A 155 7.29 2.42 7.21
C GLY A 155 8.05 2.80 8.48
N ALA A 156 7.72 2.17 9.62
CA ALA A 156 8.44 2.40 10.88
C ALA A 156 9.89 1.87 10.86
N ALA A 157 10.21 0.91 9.98
CA ALA A 157 11.55 0.35 9.88
C ALA A 157 12.59 1.32 9.27
N HIS A 158 12.17 2.30 8.48
CA HIS A 158 13.04 3.26 7.78
C HIS A 158 14.19 2.62 6.98
N ASP A 159 13.94 1.45 6.36
CA ASP A 159 14.95 0.63 5.70
C ASP A 159 14.55 0.27 4.25
N PRO A 160 14.97 1.06 3.25
CA PRO A 160 14.67 0.77 1.84
C PRO A 160 15.28 -0.54 1.33
N GLN A 161 16.42 -0.97 1.88
CA GLN A 161 17.06 -2.24 1.49
C GLN A 161 16.23 -3.43 1.99
N LEU A 162 15.64 -3.32 3.17
CA LEU A 162 14.68 -4.30 3.65
C LEU A 162 13.47 -4.39 2.70
N MET A 163 12.98 -3.24 2.20
CA MET A 163 11.87 -3.22 1.23
C MET A 163 12.22 -3.94 -0.07
N GLU A 164 13.42 -3.74 -0.61
CA GLU A 164 13.85 -4.44 -1.82
C GLU A 164 13.95 -5.95 -1.60
N ARG A 165 14.45 -6.40 -0.44
CA ARG A 165 14.51 -7.82 -0.06
C ARG A 165 13.12 -8.44 0.09
N ILE A 166 12.19 -7.74 0.73
CA ILE A 166 10.78 -8.17 0.86
C ILE A 166 10.11 -8.24 -0.51
N GLY A 167 10.33 -7.25 -1.37
CA GLY A 167 9.82 -7.25 -2.74
C GLY A 167 10.29 -8.48 -3.53
N ARG A 168 11.56 -8.84 -3.42
CA ARG A 168 12.13 -10.04 -4.06
C ARG A 168 11.50 -11.32 -3.52
N ALA A 169 11.43 -11.47 -2.20
CA ALA A 169 10.80 -12.64 -1.58
C ALA A 169 9.32 -12.76 -1.96
N THR A 170 8.60 -11.64 -2.02
CA THR A 170 7.20 -11.61 -2.50
C THR A 170 7.11 -12.04 -3.96
N ALA A 171 8.00 -11.56 -4.83
CA ALA A 171 8.05 -11.97 -6.24
C ALA A 171 8.27 -13.48 -6.39
N GLU A 172 9.20 -14.06 -5.63
CA GLU A 172 9.46 -15.50 -5.62
C GLU A 172 8.22 -16.30 -5.16
N GLN A 173 7.54 -15.85 -4.10
CA GLN A 173 6.28 -16.47 -3.65
C GLN A 173 5.19 -16.40 -4.73
N VAL A 174 5.01 -15.25 -5.38
CA VAL A 174 4.02 -15.08 -6.46
C VAL A 174 4.36 -15.96 -7.65
N ARG A 175 5.63 -16.01 -8.07
CA ARG A 175 6.10 -16.87 -9.18
C ARG A 175 5.89 -18.35 -8.92
N ALA A 176 6.06 -18.82 -7.69
CA ALA A 176 5.83 -20.23 -7.33
C ALA A 176 4.39 -20.70 -7.61
N THR A 177 3.43 -19.79 -7.66
CA THR A 177 2.04 -20.08 -8.05
C THR A 177 1.77 -19.94 -9.55
N GLY A 178 2.79 -19.63 -10.36
CA GLY A 178 2.65 -19.36 -11.80
C GLY A 178 2.09 -17.98 -12.12
N ILE A 179 1.82 -17.15 -11.11
CA ILE A 179 1.36 -15.77 -11.28
C ILE A 179 2.56 -14.87 -11.59
N THR A 180 2.35 -13.87 -12.46
CA THR A 180 3.44 -13.05 -12.99
C THR A 180 3.26 -11.55 -12.77
N TRP A 181 2.21 -11.14 -12.05
CA TRP A 181 1.90 -9.74 -11.83
C TRP A 181 1.40 -9.52 -10.39
N ALA A 182 2.08 -8.65 -9.63
CA ALA A 182 1.69 -8.23 -8.29
C ALA A 182 1.09 -6.83 -8.30
N PHE A 183 -0.09 -6.64 -7.69
CA PHE A 183 -0.70 -5.33 -7.47
C PHE A 183 -0.09 -4.66 -6.23
N ALA A 184 1.21 -4.38 -6.31
CA ALA A 184 2.04 -3.75 -5.28
C ALA A 184 3.21 -2.99 -5.94
N PRO A 185 3.72 -1.90 -5.32
CA PRO A 185 3.39 -1.35 -4.01
C PRO A 185 2.22 -0.35 -4.01
N THR A 186 1.54 -0.24 -2.86
CA THR A 186 0.67 0.92 -2.55
C THR A 186 1.54 2.12 -2.20
N LEU A 187 1.31 3.28 -2.84
CA LEU A 187 2.11 4.50 -2.72
C LEU A 187 1.34 5.68 -2.13
N ALA A 188 0.25 5.39 -1.44
CA ALA A 188 -0.56 6.39 -0.77
C ALA A 188 0.26 7.14 0.30
N VAL A 189 0.19 8.48 0.29
CA VAL A 189 0.72 9.35 1.36
C VAL A 189 -0.44 9.76 2.24
N VAL A 190 -0.60 9.09 3.39
CA VAL A 190 -1.79 9.27 4.24
C VAL A 190 -1.72 10.59 4.98
N GLN A 191 -2.76 11.42 4.82
CA GLN A 191 -2.92 12.69 5.51
C GLN A 191 -3.90 12.58 6.68
N ASN A 192 -4.81 11.60 6.65
CA ASN A 192 -5.80 11.37 7.71
C ASN A 192 -5.91 9.88 8.03
N PRO A 193 -5.40 9.41 9.20
CA PRO A 193 -5.42 8.01 9.58
C PRO A 193 -6.82 7.45 9.95
N ARG A 194 -7.90 8.23 9.82
CA ARG A 194 -9.27 7.72 9.83
C ARG A 194 -9.55 6.81 8.63
N TRP A 195 -8.79 6.97 7.54
CA TRP A 195 -8.90 6.16 6.34
C TRP A 195 -8.63 4.68 6.61
N GLY A 196 -9.54 3.80 6.16
CA GLY A 196 -9.49 2.37 6.41
C GLY A 196 -8.28 1.67 5.79
N ARG A 197 -7.65 2.26 4.78
CA ARG A 197 -6.45 1.73 4.11
C ARG A 197 -5.14 2.33 4.65
N THR A 198 -5.17 3.00 5.81
CA THR A 198 -3.97 3.63 6.39
C THR A 198 -2.80 2.63 6.51
N TYR A 199 -3.06 1.38 6.90
CA TYR A 199 -2.02 0.37 7.04
C TYR A 199 -1.40 -0.11 5.72
N GLU A 200 -2.07 0.13 4.59
CA GLU A 200 -1.50 -0.13 3.26
C GLU A 200 -0.47 0.93 2.84
N SER A 201 -0.43 2.08 3.53
CA SER A 201 0.59 3.12 3.36
C SER A 201 1.78 2.90 4.28
N TYR A 202 2.96 3.28 3.80
CA TYR A 202 4.18 3.27 4.61
C TYR A 202 4.26 4.47 5.56
N SER A 203 3.74 5.65 5.18
CA SER A 203 3.94 6.88 5.96
C SER A 203 3.07 8.05 5.50
N SER A 204 3.01 9.10 6.31
CA SER A 204 2.61 10.45 5.89
C SER A 204 3.75 11.27 5.26
N ASP A 205 4.96 10.70 5.18
CA ASP A 205 6.13 11.35 4.60
C ASP A 205 6.29 11.01 3.10
N PRO A 206 6.13 11.98 2.19
CA PRO A 206 6.29 11.76 0.76
C PRO A 206 7.67 11.23 0.35
N GLU A 207 8.73 11.65 1.05
CA GLU A 207 10.10 11.25 0.71
C GLU A 207 10.38 9.79 1.10
N LEU A 208 9.85 9.33 2.24
CA LEU A 208 9.92 7.92 2.62
C LEU A 208 9.17 7.06 1.59
N ILE A 209 7.93 7.46 1.23
CA ILE A 209 7.12 6.76 0.22
C ILE A 209 7.85 6.72 -1.14
N ARG A 210 8.54 7.80 -1.53
CA ARG A 210 9.34 7.83 -2.77
C ARG A 210 10.46 6.79 -2.76
N GLY A 211 11.25 6.74 -1.69
CA GLY A 211 12.34 5.78 -1.56
C GLY A 211 11.86 4.33 -1.50
N TYR A 212 10.74 4.09 -0.81
CA TYR A 212 10.14 2.76 -0.68
C TYR A 212 9.47 2.29 -1.97
N GLY A 213 8.80 3.20 -2.69
CA GLY A 213 8.24 2.91 -4.01
C GLY A 213 9.31 2.44 -5.00
N GLU A 214 10.46 3.13 -5.00
CA GLU A 214 11.62 2.75 -5.83
C GLU A 214 12.18 1.37 -5.41
N ALA A 215 12.41 1.15 -4.12
CA ALA A 215 12.99 -0.09 -3.60
C ALA A 215 12.07 -1.31 -3.82
N MET A 216 10.78 -1.17 -3.56
CA MET A 216 9.81 -2.26 -3.72
C MET A 216 9.64 -2.66 -5.18
N VAL A 217 9.57 -1.68 -6.10
CA VAL A 217 9.53 -1.97 -7.54
C VAL A 217 10.79 -2.71 -7.99
N ARG A 218 11.99 -2.29 -7.52
CA ARG A 218 13.24 -3.02 -7.81
C ARG A 218 13.22 -4.44 -7.27
N GLY A 219 12.69 -4.63 -6.07
CA GLY A 219 12.56 -5.96 -5.47
C GLY A 219 11.63 -6.88 -6.27
N LEU A 220 10.42 -6.41 -6.57
CA LEU A 220 9.40 -7.18 -7.31
C LEU A 220 9.82 -7.48 -8.75
N GLN A 221 10.31 -6.49 -9.47
CA GLN A 221 10.63 -6.64 -10.89
C GLN A 221 12.02 -7.24 -11.12
N GLY A 222 12.98 -7.02 -10.24
CA GLY A 222 14.33 -7.51 -10.41
C GLY A 222 14.83 -7.32 -11.84
N GLN A 223 15.29 -8.40 -12.45
CA GLN A 223 15.51 -8.49 -13.90
C GLN A 223 14.21 -9.02 -14.54
N LEU A 224 13.46 -8.16 -15.21
CA LEU A 224 12.23 -8.54 -15.90
C LEU A 224 12.46 -9.73 -16.84
N GLY A 225 11.53 -10.66 -16.86
CA GLY A 225 11.63 -11.90 -17.64
C GLY A 225 12.42 -13.01 -16.94
N SER A 226 13.00 -12.78 -15.76
CA SER A 226 13.60 -13.86 -14.98
C SER A 226 12.53 -14.70 -14.26
N SER A 227 12.89 -15.93 -13.90
CA SER A 227 12.02 -16.88 -13.17
C SER A 227 11.61 -16.42 -11.77
N THR A 228 12.25 -15.39 -11.23
CA THR A 228 11.99 -14.83 -9.89
C THR A 228 11.40 -13.41 -9.93
N SER A 229 11.09 -12.88 -11.14
CA SER A 229 10.54 -11.53 -11.32
C SER A 229 9.03 -11.55 -11.55
N VAL A 230 8.34 -10.50 -11.09
CA VAL A 230 6.95 -10.23 -11.43
C VAL A 230 6.79 -8.79 -11.88
N LEU A 231 5.74 -8.49 -12.64
CA LEU A 231 5.34 -7.11 -12.89
C LEU A 231 4.91 -6.47 -11.57
N ALA A 232 5.39 -5.26 -11.29
CA ALA A 232 4.95 -4.44 -10.16
C ALA A 232 3.88 -3.43 -10.61
N THR A 233 3.01 -3.04 -9.68
CA THR A 233 1.98 -2.02 -9.88
C THR A 233 2.12 -0.90 -8.87
N ALA A 234 2.45 0.30 -9.33
CA ALA A 234 2.33 1.48 -8.49
C ALA A 234 0.85 1.86 -8.33
N LYS A 235 0.34 1.88 -7.09
CA LYS A 235 -1.09 2.10 -6.82
C LYS A 235 -1.35 2.97 -5.59
N HIS A 236 -2.47 3.66 -5.49
CA HIS A 236 -3.47 3.90 -6.54
C HIS A 236 -3.31 5.33 -7.06
N TRP A 237 -3.11 5.49 -8.34
CA TRP A 237 -2.97 6.78 -8.99
C TRP A 237 -4.32 7.49 -9.03
N LEU A 238 -4.60 8.60 -8.29
CA LEU A 238 -3.68 9.35 -7.45
C LEU A 238 -4.48 9.97 -6.29
N GLY A 239 -3.87 10.10 -5.12
CA GLY A 239 -4.39 10.93 -4.03
C GLY A 239 -5.29 10.22 -3.01
N ASP A 240 -5.43 8.89 -3.08
CA ASP A 240 -6.26 8.08 -2.18
C ASP A 240 -5.96 8.29 -0.68
N GLY A 241 -4.70 8.49 -0.29
CA GLY A 241 -4.31 8.81 1.10
C GLY A 241 -4.61 10.24 1.56
N GLY A 242 -5.09 11.11 0.66
CA GLY A 242 -5.40 12.53 0.92
C GLY A 242 -6.89 12.87 0.91
N THR A 243 -7.78 11.89 0.96
CA THR A 243 -9.22 12.11 0.88
C THR A 243 -9.77 12.86 2.09
N TRP A 244 -10.76 13.70 1.83
CA TRP A 244 -11.39 14.52 2.86
C TRP A 244 -11.97 13.65 3.97
N HIS A 245 -11.69 13.99 5.23
CA HIS A 245 -12.02 13.21 6.43
C HIS A 245 -11.48 11.76 6.46
N GLY A 246 -10.56 11.39 5.56
CA GLY A 246 -10.08 10.02 5.46
C GLY A 246 -11.15 9.02 5.02
N VAL A 247 -12.10 9.46 4.20
CA VAL A 247 -13.14 8.58 3.65
C VAL A 247 -12.57 7.80 2.48
N ASP A 248 -12.66 6.49 2.54
CA ASP A 248 -12.22 5.63 1.43
C ASP A 248 -13.02 5.94 0.16
N ARG A 249 -12.33 5.95 -1.01
CA ARG A 249 -12.90 6.36 -2.31
C ARG A 249 -13.43 7.79 -2.35
N GLY A 250 -13.08 8.62 -1.35
CA GLY A 250 -13.55 9.99 -1.20
C GLY A 250 -12.89 10.98 -2.15
N GLU A 251 -13.04 12.26 -1.85
CA GLU A 251 -12.49 13.36 -2.63
C GLU A 251 -11.20 13.89 -2.02
N THR A 252 -10.15 13.99 -2.81
CA THR A 252 -8.91 14.69 -2.45
C THR A 252 -9.04 16.16 -2.82
N ARG A 253 -8.96 17.03 -1.81
CA ARG A 253 -9.10 18.49 -1.94
C ARG A 253 -7.78 19.14 -1.61
N THR A 254 -7.03 19.54 -2.62
CA THR A 254 -5.75 20.23 -2.47
C THR A 254 -5.38 20.95 -3.76
N SER A 255 -4.37 21.83 -3.74
CA SER A 255 -3.85 22.37 -4.98
C SER A 255 -3.15 21.28 -5.82
N GLU A 256 -3.21 21.39 -7.14
CA GLU A 256 -2.51 20.44 -8.03
C GLU A 256 -1.00 20.42 -7.75
N ALA A 257 -0.42 21.55 -7.39
CA ALA A 257 0.99 21.62 -6.98
C ALA A 257 1.28 20.80 -5.70
N ASN A 258 0.36 20.81 -4.73
CA ASN A 258 0.48 19.97 -3.53
C ASN A 258 0.18 18.50 -3.84
N LEU A 259 -0.77 18.20 -4.72
CA LEU A 259 -1.04 16.84 -5.20
C LEU A 259 0.24 16.24 -5.82
N ALA A 260 0.90 16.98 -6.70
CA ALA A 260 2.15 16.59 -7.35
C ALA A 260 3.29 16.37 -6.34
N ARG A 261 3.48 17.31 -5.41
CA ARG A 261 4.56 17.25 -4.42
C ARG A 261 4.35 16.14 -3.40
N THR A 262 3.13 15.99 -2.89
CA THR A 262 2.81 15.05 -1.80
C THR A 262 2.44 13.68 -2.34
N HIS A 263 1.38 13.61 -3.13
CA HIS A 263 0.82 12.32 -3.57
C HIS A 263 1.52 11.77 -4.82
N GLY A 264 2.19 12.62 -5.61
CA GLY A 264 3.02 12.22 -6.74
C GLY A 264 4.38 11.62 -6.35
N ALA A 265 4.88 11.92 -5.15
CA ALA A 265 6.25 11.58 -4.75
C ALA A 265 6.59 10.09 -4.89
N GLY A 266 5.73 9.19 -4.40
CA GLY A 266 5.92 7.74 -4.50
C GLY A 266 6.02 7.26 -5.94
N TYR A 267 5.23 7.83 -6.82
CA TYR A 267 5.24 7.48 -8.26
C TYR A 267 6.53 7.93 -8.94
N TYR A 268 7.13 9.04 -8.51
CA TYR A 268 8.44 9.43 -9.05
C TYR A 268 9.52 8.39 -8.73
N GLY A 269 9.49 7.78 -7.53
CA GLY A 269 10.36 6.66 -7.17
C GLY A 269 10.09 5.42 -8.02
N ALA A 270 8.83 4.99 -8.12
CA ALA A 270 8.42 3.83 -8.90
C ALA A 270 8.73 3.99 -10.41
N LEU A 271 8.49 5.17 -10.98
CA LEU A 271 8.80 5.48 -12.37
C LEU A 271 10.32 5.42 -12.66
N ARG A 272 11.16 5.92 -11.72
CA ARG A 272 12.62 5.77 -11.86
C ARG A 272 13.07 4.32 -11.79
N ALA A 273 12.37 3.48 -11.02
CA ALA A 273 12.61 2.04 -10.99
C ALA A 273 11.99 1.29 -12.18
N ASN A 274 11.50 1.99 -13.19
CA ASN A 274 10.90 1.41 -14.38
C ASN A 274 9.69 0.51 -14.11
N VAL A 275 8.78 0.94 -13.21
CA VAL A 275 7.53 0.22 -12.96
C VAL A 275 6.76 0.01 -14.25
N GLN A 276 6.26 -1.21 -14.48
CA GLN A 276 5.61 -1.58 -15.74
C GLN A 276 4.10 -1.32 -15.74
N THR A 277 3.49 -1.21 -14.56
CA THR A 277 2.05 -0.99 -14.48
C THR A 277 1.69 0.05 -13.41
N VAL A 278 0.62 0.81 -13.67
CA VAL A 278 0.04 1.77 -12.72
C VAL A 278 -1.46 1.49 -12.61
N MET A 279 -1.98 1.37 -11.39
CA MET A 279 -3.41 1.20 -11.13
C MET A 279 -4.03 2.54 -10.70
N VAL A 280 -5.21 2.84 -11.25
CA VAL A 280 -5.91 4.11 -11.01
C VAL A 280 -6.70 4.06 -9.69
N SER A 281 -6.76 5.17 -8.97
CA SER A 281 -7.48 5.31 -7.70
C SER A 281 -9.00 5.48 -7.89
N TYR A 282 -9.78 5.03 -6.90
CA TYR A 282 -11.21 5.36 -6.79
C TYR A 282 -11.47 6.81 -6.38
N SER A 283 -10.47 7.53 -5.85
CA SER A 283 -10.66 8.88 -5.35
C SER A 283 -11.07 9.86 -6.47
N SER A 284 -11.74 10.94 -6.08
CA SER A 284 -11.92 12.11 -6.94
C SER A 284 -10.92 13.20 -6.54
N PHE A 285 -10.75 14.19 -7.43
CA PHE A 285 -9.85 15.31 -7.20
C PHE A 285 -10.51 16.64 -7.50
N THR A 286 -10.34 17.58 -6.56
CA THR A 286 -10.65 19.01 -6.75
C THR A 286 -9.41 19.84 -6.46
N ASP A 287 -8.97 20.60 -7.48
CA ASP A 287 -7.88 21.56 -7.32
C ASP A 287 -8.39 22.80 -6.58
N THR A 288 -7.94 22.98 -5.34
CA THR A 288 -8.37 24.12 -4.50
C THR A 288 -7.78 25.46 -4.93
N ALA A 289 -6.73 25.48 -5.75
CA ALA A 289 -6.13 26.72 -6.25
C ALA A 289 -6.92 27.32 -7.41
N SER A 290 -7.40 26.48 -8.32
CA SER A 290 -8.21 26.91 -9.47
C SER A 290 -9.72 26.78 -9.24
N GLY A 291 -10.15 25.99 -8.26
CA GLY A 291 -11.54 25.58 -8.04
C GLY A 291 -12.04 24.53 -9.02
N GLN A 292 -11.15 23.95 -9.85
CA GLN A 292 -11.51 22.93 -10.84
C GLN A 292 -11.80 21.59 -10.18
N ALA A 293 -13.03 21.11 -10.28
CA ALA A 293 -13.40 19.73 -9.94
C ALA A 293 -13.09 18.82 -11.13
N TRP A 294 -12.12 17.92 -10.96
CA TRP A 294 -11.69 16.99 -11.99
C TRP A 294 -12.46 15.65 -11.97
N GLY A 295 -13.28 15.43 -10.94
CA GLY A 295 -14.09 14.23 -10.77
C GLY A 295 -13.27 12.98 -10.41
N LYS A 296 -13.86 11.81 -10.65
CA LYS A 296 -13.26 10.50 -10.37
C LYS A 296 -12.01 10.25 -11.21
N MET A 297 -10.97 9.69 -10.58
CA MET A 297 -9.68 9.52 -11.25
C MET A 297 -9.75 8.62 -12.49
N HIS A 298 -10.64 7.61 -12.48
CA HIS A 298 -10.86 6.75 -13.65
C HIS A 298 -11.36 7.51 -14.90
N GLY A 299 -11.99 8.67 -14.74
CA GLY A 299 -12.41 9.53 -15.85
C GLY A 299 -11.50 10.75 -16.09
N ASN A 300 -10.41 10.89 -15.33
CA ASN A 300 -9.57 12.08 -15.33
C ASN A 300 -8.49 12.02 -16.42
N ALA A 301 -8.84 12.50 -17.63
CA ALA A 301 -7.93 12.52 -18.77
C ALA A 301 -6.69 13.41 -18.54
N HIS A 302 -6.83 14.48 -17.72
CA HIS A 302 -5.70 15.36 -17.40
C HIS A 302 -4.61 14.61 -16.62
N LEU A 303 -4.97 13.95 -15.52
CA LEU A 303 -4.00 13.29 -14.66
C LEU A 303 -3.55 11.92 -15.19
N VAL A 304 -4.42 11.16 -15.86
CA VAL A 304 -4.07 9.83 -16.38
C VAL A 304 -3.38 9.93 -17.74
N GLY A 305 -4.02 10.55 -18.72
CA GLY A 305 -3.46 10.71 -20.07
C GLY A 305 -2.38 11.78 -20.13
N GLY A 306 -2.70 12.99 -19.67
CA GLY A 306 -1.84 14.16 -19.77
C GLY A 306 -0.61 14.08 -18.86
N VAL A 307 -0.83 13.95 -17.57
CA VAL A 307 0.29 13.96 -16.59
C VAL A 307 1.05 12.63 -16.60
N LEU A 308 0.40 11.52 -16.27
CA LEU A 308 1.11 10.25 -16.09
C LEU A 308 1.78 9.78 -17.37
N LYS A 309 1.02 9.65 -18.46
CA LYS A 309 1.55 9.10 -19.72
C LYS A 309 2.43 10.08 -20.49
N GLN A 310 1.93 11.32 -20.70
CA GLN A 310 2.62 12.27 -21.56
C GLN A 310 3.72 13.05 -20.83
N GLN A 311 3.40 13.73 -19.72
CA GLN A 311 4.35 14.62 -19.06
C GLN A 311 5.41 13.85 -18.27
N LEU A 312 5.01 12.86 -17.44
CA LEU A 312 5.95 12.01 -16.68
C LEU A 312 6.64 10.96 -17.56
N GLY A 313 6.10 10.68 -18.75
CA GLY A 313 6.69 9.79 -19.74
C GLY A 313 6.47 8.29 -19.44
N PHE A 314 5.41 7.92 -18.73
CA PHE A 314 5.10 6.53 -18.44
C PHE A 314 4.73 5.75 -19.72
N ASP A 315 5.49 4.72 -20.05
CA ASP A 315 5.33 3.91 -21.26
C ASP A 315 4.76 2.51 -21.03
N GLY A 316 4.53 2.13 -19.76
CA GLY A 316 3.85 0.91 -19.37
C GLY A 316 2.33 0.97 -19.54
N LEU A 317 1.60 0.01 -19.00
CA LEU A 317 0.13 -0.03 -19.05
C LEU A 317 -0.52 0.58 -17.80
N VAL A 318 -1.66 1.23 -17.99
CA VAL A 318 -2.53 1.73 -16.93
C VAL A 318 -3.73 0.79 -16.80
N VAL A 319 -3.95 0.25 -15.60
CA VAL A 319 -5.09 -0.62 -15.27
C VAL A 319 -6.07 0.12 -14.37
N SER A 320 -7.38 -0.12 -14.55
CA SER A 320 -8.39 0.34 -13.58
C SER A 320 -8.31 -0.47 -12.27
N ASP A 321 -8.99 -0.02 -11.24
CA ASP A 321 -9.25 -0.81 -10.05
C ASP A 321 -10.55 -1.63 -10.19
N TRP A 322 -10.88 -2.49 -9.23
CA TRP A 322 -12.03 -3.41 -9.20
C TRP A 322 -13.35 -2.67 -9.43
N ASN A 323 -13.98 -2.91 -10.59
CA ASN A 323 -15.18 -2.18 -11.05
C ASN A 323 -15.05 -0.64 -11.01
N GLY A 324 -13.84 -0.09 -10.88
CA GLY A 324 -13.62 1.33 -10.60
C GLY A 324 -14.17 2.29 -11.66
N VAL A 325 -14.36 1.80 -12.88
CA VAL A 325 -14.93 2.63 -13.97
C VAL A 325 -16.40 2.98 -13.74
N GLU A 326 -17.15 2.17 -12.97
CA GLU A 326 -18.57 2.47 -12.67
C GLU A 326 -18.75 3.70 -11.78
N GLU A 327 -17.73 4.13 -11.05
CA GLU A 327 -17.77 5.32 -10.22
C GLU A 327 -17.66 6.62 -11.02
N VAL A 328 -17.33 6.54 -12.32
CA VAL A 328 -17.34 7.71 -13.22
C VAL A 328 -18.79 8.05 -13.57
N PRO A 329 -19.24 9.30 -13.37
CA PRO A 329 -20.62 9.68 -13.65
C PRO A 329 -21.06 9.32 -15.08
N GLY A 330 -22.18 8.61 -15.20
CA GLY A 330 -22.73 8.15 -16.47
C GLY A 330 -22.14 6.83 -16.97
N CYS A 331 -21.25 6.19 -16.21
CA CYS A 331 -20.70 4.86 -16.50
C CYS A 331 -21.40 3.75 -15.72
N THR A 332 -21.20 2.52 -16.18
CA THR A 332 -21.45 1.28 -15.45
C THR A 332 -20.17 0.43 -15.44
N LYS A 333 -20.13 -0.65 -14.65
CA LYS A 333 -18.97 -1.54 -14.62
C LYS A 333 -18.58 -2.13 -15.98
N SER A 334 -19.54 -2.28 -16.89
CA SER A 334 -19.35 -2.86 -18.24
C SER A 334 -19.47 -1.83 -19.38
N HIS A 335 -19.63 -0.54 -19.11
CA HIS A 335 -19.72 0.48 -20.14
C HIS A 335 -19.20 1.83 -19.63
N CYS A 336 -18.00 2.21 -20.05
CA CYS A 336 -17.38 3.50 -19.70
C CYS A 336 -16.37 3.97 -20.76
N PRO A 337 -16.83 4.51 -21.90
CA PRO A 337 -15.92 5.07 -22.90
C PRO A 337 -15.05 6.22 -22.33
N GLN A 338 -15.55 6.96 -21.33
CA GLN A 338 -14.83 8.04 -20.67
C GLN A 338 -13.52 7.56 -20.04
N ALA A 339 -13.53 6.41 -19.35
CA ALA A 339 -12.35 5.85 -18.70
C ALA A 339 -11.28 5.40 -19.72
N ILE A 340 -11.69 4.76 -20.80
CA ILE A 340 -10.79 4.35 -21.89
C ILE A 340 -10.19 5.58 -22.55
N ASN A 341 -11.00 6.59 -22.86
CA ASN A 341 -10.53 7.84 -23.46
C ASN A 341 -9.66 8.66 -22.50
N ALA A 342 -9.85 8.54 -21.18
CA ALA A 342 -8.98 9.18 -20.20
C ALA A 342 -7.55 8.59 -20.18
N GLY A 343 -7.35 7.41 -20.76
CA GLY A 343 -6.03 6.80 -20.89
C GLY A 343 -5.86 5.46 -20.17
N ILE A 344 -6.92 4.85 -19.65
CA ILE A 344 -6.86 3.52 -19.06
C ILE A 344 -6.73 2.47 -20.18
N ASP A 345 -5.78 1.55 -20.03
CA ASP A 345 -5.43 0.58 -21.07
C ASP A 345 -6.08 -0.79 -20.83
N MET A 346 -6.23 -1.18 -19.56
CA MET A 346 -6.82 -2.45 -19.16
C MET A 346 -7.92 -2.21 -18.13
N ILE A 347 -9.08 -2.81 -18.36
CA ILE A 347 -10.25 -2.62 -17.48
C ILE A 347 -10.43 -3.87 -16.62
N MET A 348 -10.32 -3.67 -15.29
CA MET A 348 -10.66 -4.66 -14.29
C MET A 348 -12.17 -4.72 -14.14
N VAL A 349 -12.77 -5.69 -14.82
CA VAL A 349 -14.22 -5.95 -14.87
C VAL A 349 -14.49 -7.38 -14.41
N PRO A 350 -14.56 -7.62 -13.09
CA PRO A 350 -14.46 -8.96 -12.52
C PRO A 350 -15.52 -9.94 -12.97
N ASP A 351 -16.75 -9.50 -13.16
CA ASP A 351 -17.92 -10.36 -13.40
C ASP A 351 -18.70 -10.05 -14.67
N ASP A 352 -18.80 -8.81 -15.11
CA ASP A 352 -19.61 -8.37 -16.25
C ASP A 352 -18.79 -8.16 -17.54
N TRP A 353 -17.70 -8.91 -17.66
CA TRP A 353 -16.69 -8.72 -18.70
C TRP A 353 -17.18 -9.05 -20.12
N LYS A 354 -18.15 -9.97 -20.29
CA LYS A 354 -18.73 -10.27 -21.61
C LYS A 354 -19.50 -9.06 -22.15
N GLN A 355 -20.25 -8.40 -21.28
CA GLN A 355 -20.96 -7.18 -21.65
C GLN A 355 -19.98 -6.03 -21.93
N PHE A 356 -18.90 -5.91 -21.13
CA PHE A 356 -17.85 -4.94 -21.38
C PHE A 356 -17.23 -5.07 -22.78
N ILE A 357 -16.91 -6.29 -23.21
CA ILE A 357 -16.37 -6.52 -24.56
C ILE A 357 -17.39 -6.05 -25.61
N ALA A 358 -18.66 -6.45 -25.49
CA ALA A 358 -19.69 -6.10 -26.44
C ALA A 358 -19.90 -4.57 -26.55
N THR A 359 -20.07 -3.90 -25.41
CA THR A 359 -20.29 -2.43 -25.38
C THR A 359 -19.10 -1.64 -25.89
N THR A 360 -17.87 -2.11 -25.58
CA THR A 360 -16.65 -1.43 -26.05
C THR A 360 -16.46 -1.60 -27.57
N VAL A 361 -16.81 -2.77 -28.15
CA VAL A 361 -16.85 -2.94 -29.61
C VAL A 361 -17.81 -1.95 -30.25
N ASP A 362 -19.01 -1.79 -29.68
CA ASP A 362 -20.01 -0.85 -30.18
C ASP A 362 -19.58 0.61 -30.02
N ASP A 363 -18.88 0.95 -28.94
CA ASP A 363 -18.31 2.29 -28.72
C ASP A 363 -17.27 2.64 -29.78
N VAL A 364 -16.41 1.70 -30.15
CA VAL A 364 -15.41 1.92 -31.21
C VAL A 364 -16.10 2.05 -32.57
N ARG A 365 -17.03 1.14 -32.90
CA ARG A 365 -17.76 1.18 -34.19
C ARG A 365 -18.59 2.44 -34.37
N SER A 366 -19.12 2.99 -33.28
CA SER A 366 -19.87 4.25 -33.31
C SER A 366 -18.99 5.51 -33.21
N GLY A 367 -17.67 5.36 -33.05
CA GLY A 367 -16.74 6.48 -32.94
C GLY A 367 -16.68 7.14 -31.55
N ARG A 368 -17.35 6.60 -30.53
CA ARG A 368 -17.25 7.09 -29.15
C ARG A 368 -15.86 6.86 -28.56
N ILE A 369 -15.20 5.79 -28.98
CA ILE A 369 -13.78 5.50 -28.68
C ILE A 369 -13.02 5.47 -30.00
N PRO A 370 -12.00 6.33 -30.20
CA PRO A 370 -11.18 6.28 -31.41
C PRO A 370 -10.36 4.97 -31.48
N MET A 371 -10.24 4.37 -32.66
CA MET A 371 -9.42 3.16 -32.85
C MET A 371 -7.96 3.40 -32.40
N SER A 372 -7.42 4.61 -32.61
CA SER A 372 -6.07 4.98 -32.16
C SER A 372 -5.89 4.85 -30.64
N ARG A 373 -6.97 5.06 -29.84
CA ARG A 373 -6.92 4.86 -28.38
C ARG A 373 -6.83 3.38 -28.02
N ILE A 374 -7.57 2.53 -28.75
CA ILE A 374 -7.50 1.06 -28.60
C ILE A 374 -6.10 0.57 -29.00
N ASP A 375 -5.56 1.07 -30.11
CA ASP A 375 -4.21 0.71 -30.57
C ASP A 375 -3.12 1.12 -29.57
N ASP A 376 -3.22 2.31 -28.94
CA ASP A 376 -2.30 2.71 -27.86
C ASP A 376 -2.42 1.79 -26.63
N ALA A 377 -3.65 1.43 -26.21
CA ALA A 377 -3.87 0.52 -25.07
C ALA A 377 -3.21 -0.85 -25.33
N VAL A 378 -3.52 -1.45 -26.45
CA VAL A 378 -3.03 -2.80 -26.79
C VAL A 378 -1.52 -2.78 -27.02
N THR A 379 -0.97 -1.71 -27.65
CA THR A 379 0.47 -1.52 -27.80
C THR A 379 1.18 -1.56 -26.44
N ARG A 380 0.65 -0.89 -25.43
CA ARG A 380 1.20 -0.89 -24.06
C ARG A 380 1.08 -2.25 -23.39
N ILE A 381 -0.05 -2.92 -23.52
CA ILE A 381 -0.29 -4.26 -22.99
C ILE A 381 0.70 -5.26 -23.59
N ILE A 382 0.84 -5.31 -24.92
CA ILE A 382 1.74 -6.24 -25.61
C ILE A 382 3.20 -5.94 -25.26
N ARG A 383 3.59 -4.65 -25.20
CA ARG A 383 4.92 -4.23 -24.77
C ARG A 383 5.29 -4.76 -23.40
N VAL A 384 4.39 -4.59 -22.41
CA VAL A 384 4.61 -5.06 -21.04
C VAL A 384 4.69 -6.58 -20.98
N LYS A 385 3.84 -7.30 -21.71
CA LYS A 385 3.88 -8.77 -21.79
C LYS A 385 5.20 -9.28 -22.40
N LEU A 386 5.71 -8.63 -23.45
CA LEU A 386 7.00 -8.97 -24.04
C LEU A 386 8.18 -8.68 -23.10
N ARG A 387 8.17 -7.53 -22.44
CA ARG A 387 9.21 -7.15 -21.46
C ARG A 387 9.25 -8.11 -20.26
N SER A 388 8.13 -8.72 -19.89
CA SER A 388 8.03 -9.63 -18.76
C SER A 388 8.37 -11.10 -19.09
N GLY A 389 8.73 -11.40 -20.34
CA GLY A 389 9.08 -12.76 -20.76
C GLY A 389 7.89 -13.73 -20.86
N LEU A 390 6.65 -13.24 -20.79
CA LEU A 390 5.45 -14.09 -20.81
C LEU A 390 5.30 -14.94 -22.08
N PHE A 391 5.91 -14.52 -23.19
CA PHE A 391 5.89 -15.24 -24.45
C PHE A 391 6.87 -16.42 -24.52
N ASP A 392 7.77 -16.55 -23.54
CA ASP A 392 8.91 -17.45 -23.66
C ASP A 392 8.63 -18.86 -23.14
N ALA A 393 7.81 -19.01 -22.09
CA ALA A 393 7.44 -20.30 -21.53
C ALA A 393 6.08 -20.27 -20.80
N SER A 394 5.42 -21.45 -20.69
CA SER A 394 4.22 -21.60 -19.84
C SER A 394 4.60 -21.58 -18.34
N PRO A 395 3.67 -21.22 -17.44
CA PRO A 395 3.93 -21.22 -16.00
C PRO A 395 4.48 -22.54 -15.45
N ALA A 396 4.00 -23.69 -15.97
CA ALA A 396 4.48 -25.00 -15.54
C ALA A 396 5.81 -25.42 -16.18
N ALA A 397 6.17 -24.86 -17.35
CA ALA A 397 7.42 -25.19 -18.05
C ALA A 397 8.54 -24.17 -17.74
N ASP A 398 8.19 -22.96 -17.29
CA ASP A 398 9.15 -21.95 -16.89
C ASP A 398 9.83 -22.38 -15.57
N PRO A 399 11.16 -22.27 -15.46
CA PRO A 399 11.81 -22.40 -14.17
C PRO A 399 11.18 -21.40 -13.18
N HIS A 400 10.48 -21.91 -12.19
CA HIS A 400 9.87 -21.11 -11.12
C HIS A 400 10.36 -21.57 -9.76
N PRO A 401 10.31 -20.73 -8.71
CA PRO A 401 10.67 -21.13 -7.36
C PRO A 401 9.83 -22.31 -6.88
N ASP A 402 10.42 -23.20 -6.10
CA ASP A 402 9.73 -24.32 -5.46
C ASP A 402 8.70 -23.82 -4.43
N ALA A 403 7.65 -24.61 -4.18
CA ALA A 403 6.59 -24.27 -3.23
C ALA A 403 7.09 -23.97 -1.80
N SER A 404 8.27 -24.49 -1.43
CA SER A 404 8.87 -24.22 -0.11
C SER A 404 9.21 -22.75 0.12
N VAL A 405 9.34 -21.92 -0.93
CA VAL A 405 9.59 -20.48 -0.78
C VAL A 405 8.47 -19.76 -0.03
N MET A 406 7.26 -20.34 0.04
CA MET A 406 6.15 -19.76 0.79
C MET A 406 6.46 -19.57 2.27
N HIS A 407 7.25 -20.50 2.85
CA HIS A 407 7.59 -20.51 4.29
C HIS A 407 9.00 -21.02 4.57
N SER A 408 9.92 -20.87 3.61
CA SER A 408 11.32 -21.25 3.83
C SER A 408 11.90 -20.52 5.04
N GLN A 409 12.92 -21.12 5.68
CA GLN A 409 13.58 -20.49 6.83
C GLN A 409 14.09 -19.08 6.49
N ALA A 410 14.62 -18.89 5.28
CA ALA A 410 15.13 -17.60 4.82
C ALA A 410 14.02 -16.53 4.76
N VAL A 411 12.83 -16.87 4.23
CA VAL A 411 11.68 -15.96 4.16
C VAL A 411 11.12 -15.66 5.55
N ARG A 412 11.05 -16.66 6.42
CA ARG A 412 10.64 -16.47 7.82
C ARG A 412 11.61 -15.59 8.60
N ASP A 413 12.93 -15.80 8.42
CA ASP A 413 13.95 -14.97 9.06
C ASP A 413 13.90 -13.51 8.57
N LEU A 414 13.66 -13.31 7.28
CA LEU A 414 13.44 -11.98 6.70
C LEU A 414 12.19 -11.30 7.28
N SER A 415 11.07 -12.02 7.38
CA SER A 415 9.84 -11.50 8.00
C SER A 415 10.04 -11.20 9.49
N ARG A 416 10.73 -12.08 10.23
CA ARG A 416 11.10 -11.87 11.63
C ARG A 416 12.01 -10.65 11.82
N GLU A 417 12.99 -10.42 10.91
CA GLU A 417 13.78 -9.18 10.89
C GLU A 417 12.89 -7.97 10.65
N ALA A 418 11.97 -8.05 9.69
CA ALA A 418 11.03 -6.96 9.39
C ALA A 418 10.14 -6.63 10.60
N VAL A 419 9.64 -7.64 11.32
CA VAL A 419 8.90 -7.43 12.58
C VAL A 419 9.74 -6.68 13.59
N ARG A 420 10.98 -7.14 13.88
CA ARG A 420 11.85 -6.45 14.84
C ARG A 420 12.09 -4.98 14.50
N LYS A 421 12.31 -4.68 13.21
CA LYS A 421 12.56 -3.31 12.74
C LYS A 421 11.31 -2.44 12.69
N SER A 422 10.11 -3.03 12.64
CA SER A 422 8.84 -2.30 12.56
C SER A 422 8.26 -1.89 13.91
N LEU A 423 8.60 -2.58 14.99
CA LEU A 423 8.05 -2.29 16.30
C LEU A 423 8.60 -0.98 16.88
N VAL A 424 7.70 -0.13 17.39
CA VAL A 424 8.07 1.18 17.95
C VAL A 424 7.82 1.18 19.46
N LEU A 425 8.87 1.39 20.23
CA LEU A 425 8.78 1.53 21.69
C LEU A 425 8.36 2.96 22.04
N LEU A 426 7.14 3.14 22.55
CA LEU A 426 6.60 4.46 22.90
C LEU A 426 6.83 4.82 24.37
N LYS A 427 6.93 3.81 25.25
CA LYS A 427 7.16 3.97 26.68
C LYS A 427 7.98 2.80 27.21
N ASN A 428 8.93 3.08 28.14
CA ASN A 428 9.71 2.07 28.87
C ASN A 428 10.15 2.63 30.22
N ASP A 429 9.18 2.81 31.14
CA ASP A 429 9.45 3.38 32.45
C ASP A 429 10.30 2.43 33.28
N ASN A 430 11.28 3.00 34.00
CA ASN A 430 12.22 2.26 34.83
C ASN A 430 12.98 1.12 34.12
N GLY A 431 13.04 1.12 32.77
CA GLY A 431 13.73 0.10 32.01
C GLY A 431 13.12 -1.30 32.18
N VAL A 432 11.78 -1.41 32.19
CA VAL A 432 11.06 -2.69 32.33
C VAL A 432 11.43 -3.65 31.22
N LEU A 433 11.61 -3.18 30.00
CA LEU A 433 12.11 -3.99 28.88
C LEU A 433 13.65 -3.92 28.80
N PRO A 434 14.31 -5.04 28.46
CA PRO A 434 13.74 -6.34 28.12
C PRO A 434 13.35 -7.13 29.39
N LEU A 435 12.26 -7.91 29.31
CA LEU A 435 11.83 -8.80 30.38
C LEU A 435 12.84 -9.93 30.60
N ARG A 436 13.09 -10.25 31.86
CA ARG A 436 13.95 -11.39 32.23
C ARG A 436 13.31 -12.71 31.81
N ARG A 437 14.11 -13.68 31.46
CA ARG A 437 13.65 -15.03 31.07
C ARG A 437 13.39 -15.97 32.26
N THR A 438 13.54 -15.48 33.46
CA THR A 438 13.32 -16.25 34.70
C THR A 438 12.00 -15.89 35.34
N GLY A 439 11.31 -16.90 35.86
CA GLY A 439 10.00 -16.74 36.50
C GLY A 439 8.83 -16.72 35.50
N LYS A 440 7.61 -16.74 36.04
CA LYS A 440 6.40 -16.85 35.23
C LYS A 440 5.98 -15.51 34.63
N VAL A 441 5.49 -15.57 33.41
CA VAL A 441 4.88 -14.43 32.69
C VAL A 441 3.40 -14.73 32.44
N LEU A 442 2.55 -13.73 32.70
CA LEU A 442 1.14 -13.78 32.32
C LEU A 442 0.96 -13.06 30.98
N VAL A 443 0.41 -13.74 29.99
CA VAL A 443 -0.03 -13.13 28.72
C VAL A 443 -1.53 -12.90 28.77
N VAL A 444 -1.97 -11.68 28.48
CA VAL A 444 -3.39 -11.28 28.57
C VAL A 444 -3.85 -10.63 27.27
N GLY A 445 -5.12 -10.84 26.93
CA GLY A 445 -5.79 -10.26 25.77
C GLY A 445 -6.08 -11.30 24.67
N GLN A 446 -7.26 -11.21 24.08
CA GLN A 446 -7.68 -12.13 23.01
C GLN A 446 -6.71 -12.10 21.80
N ALA A 447 -6.16 -10.93 21.51
CA ALA A 447 -5.25 -10.74 20.39
C ALA A 447 -3.89 -11.46 20.56
N ALA A 448 -3.51 -11.82 21.77
CA ALA A 448 -2.25 -12.52 22.03
C ALA A 448 -2.17 -13.90 21.34
N ASP A 449 -3.31 -14.55 21.10
CA ASP A 449 -3.40 -15.86 20.43
C ASP A 449 -4.25 -15.81 19.14
N SER A 450 -4.20 -14.69 18.42
CA SER A 450 -4.98 -14.46 17.22
C SER A 450 -4.13 -14.01 16.04
N LEU A 451 -3.87 -14.90 15.08
CA LEU A 451 -3.21 -14.55 13.83
C LEU A 451 -4.05 -13.60 12.95
N PRO A 452 -5.39 -13.72 12.87
CA PRO A 452 -6.18 -12.71 12.16
C PRO A 452 -5.95 -11.29 12.70
N MET A 453 -5.97 -11.06 14.01
CA MET A 453 -5.71 -9.74 14.60
C MET A 453 -4.27 -9.30 14.43
N GLN A 454 -3.32 -10.23 14.50
CA GLN A 454 -1.89 -9.98 14.30
C GLN A 454 -1.57 -9.63 12.83
N SER A 455 -2.29 -10.20 11.85
CA SER A 455 -2.03 -10.02 10.43
C SER A 455 -2.89 -8.94 9.77
N GLY A 456 -4.11 -8.69 10.27
CA GLY A 456 -5.02 -7.67 9.73
C GLY A 456 -5.75 -8.07 8.46
N GLY A 457 -6.33 -7.10 7.75
CA GLY A 457 -6.96 -7.28 6.46
C GLY A 457 -5.98 -7.72 5.37
N TRP A 458 -6.47 -8.13 4.20
CA TRP A 458 -5.64 -8.68 3.12
C TRP A 458 -4.79 -9.88 3.56
N SER A 459 -5.31 -10.71 4.47
CA SER A 459 -4.64 -11.91 4.97
C SER A 459 -5.53 -13.12 4.77
N LEU A 460 -5.22 -13.96 3.78
CA LEU A 460 -5.99 -15.05 3.18
C LEU A 460 -7.31 -14.59 2.55
N THR A 461 -8.06 -13.75 3.22
CA THR A 461 -9.32 -13.16 2.74
C THR A 461 -9.22 -11.64 2.69
N TRP A 462 -10.14 -11.00 1.98
CA TRP A 462 -10.11 -9.54 1.82
C TRP A 462 -10.16 -8.79 3.15
N GLN A 463 -11.19 -9.06 3.98
CA GLN A 463 -11.32 -8.38 5.27
C GLN A 463 -10.40 -8.98 6.36
N GLY A 464 -9.95 -10.24 6.22
CA GLY A 464 -9.14 -10.94 7.23
C GLY A 464 -9.91 -11.37 8.47
N ASP A 465 -11.17 -11.00 8.62
CA ASP A 465 -12.01 -11.20 9.82
C ASP A 465 -12.70 -12.55 9.88
N ASN A 466 -12.78 -13.27 8.78
CA ASN A 466 -13.41 -14.58 8.63
C ASN A 466 -12.39 -15.73 8.56
N THR A 467 -11.19 -15.51 9.10
CA THR A 467 -10.12 -16.51 9.23
C THR A 467 -9.89 -16.87 10.70
N ARG A 468 -9.17 -17.97 10.94
CA ARG A 468 -8.81 -18.46 12.28
C ARG A 468 -7.30 -18.64 12.36
N THR A 469 -6.74 -18.68 13.57
CA THR A 469 -5.31 -18.98 13.79
C THR A 469 -4.88 -20.28 13.11
N SER A 470 -5.76 -21.29 13.02
CA SER A 470 -5.50 -22.57 12.33
C SER A 470 -5.32 -22.45 10.82
N ASP A 471 -5.76 -21.36 10.20
CA ASP A 471 -5.61 -21.12 8.76
C ASP A 471 -4.20 -20.63 8.40
N TYR A 472 -3.33 -20.45 9.38
CA TYR A 472 -1.94 -19.98 9.23
C TYR A 472 -0.94 -21.02 9.80
N PRO A 473 -0.78 -22.18 9.15
CA PRO A 473 -0.09 -23.35 9.73
C PRO A 473 1.40 -23.12 10.02
N ASN A 474 2.04 -22.16 9.34
CA ASN A 474 3.48 -21.88 9.47
C ASN A 474 3.77 -20.63 10.30
N ALA A 475 2.79 -20.10 11.03
CA ALA A 475 2.87 -18.85 11.75
C ALA A 475 2.96 -19.04 13.27
N ASP A 476 3.40 -17.98 13.95
CA ASP A 476 3.43 -17.91 15.41
C ASP A 476 2.61 -16.72 15.90
N THR A 477 1.63 -16.96 16.79
CA THR A 477 1.05 -15.89 17.61
C THR A 477 2.07 -15.39 18.62
N LEU A 478 1.85 -14.19 19.20
CA LEU A 478 2.70 -13.72 20.30
C LEU A 478 2.72 -14.73 21.46
N LEU A 479 1.56 -15.28 21.83
CA LEU A 479 1.48 -16.30 22.89
C LEU A 479 2.30 -17.55 22.55
N ALA A 480 2.18 -18.08 21.34
CA ALA A 480 2.96 -19.23 20.91
C ALA A 480 4.47 -18.93 20.92
N ALA A 481 4.87 -17.73 20.46
CA ALA A 481 6.24 -17.27 20.47
C ALA A 481 6.81 -17.11 21.89
N MET A 482 6.03 -16.57 22.83
CA MET A 482 6.41 -16.49 24.25
C MET A 482 6.66 -17.89 24.84
N ARG A 483 5.75 -18.83 24.59
CA ARG A 483 5.89 -20.23 25.03
C ARG A 483 7.10 -20.92 24.42
N LYS A 484 7.43 -20.67 23.15
CA LYS A 484 8.65 -21.18 22.50
C LYS A 484 9.94 -20.64 23.15
N LYS A 485 9.92 -19.38 23.61
CA LYS A 485 11.09 -18.71 24.18
C LYS A 485 11.32 -19.01 25.65
N LEU A 486 10.26 -19.09 26.47
CA LEU A 486 10.33 -19.23 27.92
C LEU A 486 10.06 -20.65 28.40
N GLY A 487 9.34 -21.46 27.64
CA GLY A 487 8.77 -22.75 28.04
C GLY A 487 7.28 -22.61 28.36
N SER A 488 6.49 -23.60 27.98
CA SER A 488 5.03 -23.57 28.16
C SER A 488 4.60 -23.55 29.64
N GLY A 489 5.42 -24.06 30.57
CA GLY A 489 5.15 -24.06 32.01
C GLY A 489 5.35 -22.69 32.67
N ASP A 490 6.08 -21.78 32.00
CA ASP A 490 6.40 -20.44 32.50
C ASP A 490 5.54 -19.33 31.89
N VAL A 491 4.58 -19.69 31.01
CA VAL A 491 3.68 -18.74 30.33
C VAL A 491 2.22 -19.15 30.53
N ASP A 492 1.57 -18.48 31.45
CA ASP A 492 0.12 -18.61 31.63
C ASP A 492 -0.62 -17.60 30.72
N TYR A 493 -1.86 -17.93 30.33
CA TYR A 493 -2.68 -17.10 29.44
C TYR A 493 -4.06 -16.86 30.01
N SER A 494 -4.54 -15.63 29.87
CA SER A 494 -5.93 -15.25 30.15
C SER A 494 -6.44 -14.31 29.04
N ALA A 495 -7.56 -14.64 28.44
CA ALA A 495 -8.13 -13.83 27.36
C ALA A 495 -8.56 -12.42 27.80
N ASP A 496 -8.93 -12.24 29.06
CA ASP A 496 -9.48 -10.99 29.60
C ASP A 496 -8.92 -10.57 30.97
N GLY A 497 -7.96 -11.29 31.53
CA GLY A 497 -7.36 -11.01 32.82
C GLY A 497 -8.25 -11.35 34.03
N SER A 498 -9.42 -12.00 33.84
CA SER A 498 -10.29 -12.40 34.95
C SER A 498 -9.73 -13.62 35.69
N ASN A 499 -10.07 -13.71 36.98
CA ASN A 499 -9.73 -14.85 37.86
C ASN A 499 -8.23 -15.17 37.96
N VAL A 500 -7.35 -14.18 37.81
CA VAL A 500 -5.90 -14.33 37.89
C VAL A 500 -5.34 -13.52 39.06
N ASP A 501 -4.53 -14.16 39.92
CA ASP A 501 -3.71 -13.40 40.87
C ASP A 501 -2.41 -12.97 40.21
N VAL A 502 -2.39 -11.73 39.70
CA VAL A 502 -1.29 -11.12 38.96
C VAL A 502 0.03 -11.15 39.74
N ARG A 503 0.00 -11.08 41.07
CA ARG A 503 1.19 -11.08 41.96
C ARG A 503 2.03 -12.37 41.90
N ARG A 504 1.48 -13.42 41.28
CA ARG A 504 2.21 -14.69 41.04
C ARG A 504 3.17 -14.64 39.86
N TYR A 505 3.19 -13.53 39.11
CA TYR A 505 3.98 -13.38 37.88
C TYR A 505 5.04 -12.30 38.04
N ASN A 506 6.13 -12.45 37.26
CA ASN A 506 7.22 -11.48 37.20
C ASN A 506 6.88 -10.30 36.28
N ALA A 507 6.01 -10.54 35.29
CA ALA A 507 5.52 -9.53 34.37
C ALA A 507 4.18 -9.95 33.75
N VAL A 508 3.43 -8.96 33.28
CA VAL A 508 2.26 -9.14 32.42
C VAL A 508 2.61 -8.61 31.02
N VAL A 509 2.32 -9.40 29.99
CA VAL A 509 2.32 -8.95 28.58
C VAL A 509 0.87 -8.88 28.13
N PHE A 510 0.36 -7.66 27.99
CA PHE A 510 -1.00 -7.39 27.55
C PHE A 510 -1.02 -7.10 26.05
N VAL A 511 -1.95 -7.69 25.29
CA VAL A 511 -2.09 -7.46 23.85
C VAL A 511 -3.46 -6.88 23.54
N ALA A 512 -3.48 -5.62 23.13
CA ALA A 512 -4.64 -4.92 22.60
C ALA A 512 -4.63 -4.96 21.07
N ALA A 513 -5.80 -4.95 20.43
CA ALA A 513 -5.85 -4.98 18.97
C ALA A 513 -7.11 -4.33 18.38
N GLU A 514 -6.96 -3.75 17.18
CA GLU A 514 -8.08 -3.56 16.27
C GLU A 514 -8.52 -4.91 15.70
N LYS A 515 -9.81 -5.07 15.40
CA LYS A 515 -10.29 -6.21 14.59
C LYS A 515 -9.79 -6.05 13.15
N PRO A 516 -9.55 -7.14 12.42
CA PRO A 516 -9.19 -7.06 11.01
C PRO A 516 -10.24 -6.30 10.19
N TYR A 517 -9.78 -5.55 9.20
CA TYR A 517 -10.62 -4.83 8.24
C TYR A 517 -9.81 -4.52 6.96
N ALA A 518 -10.51 -4.28 5.86
CA ALA A 518 -9.93 -3.73 4.64
C ALA A 518 -10.82 -2.61 4.08
N GLU A 519 -10.17 -1.63 3.45
CA GLU A 519 -10.80 -0.52 2.74
C GLU A 519 -11.82 0.27 3.58
N GLY A 520 -12.94 0.69 3.00
CA GLY A 520 -13.98 1.49 3.66
C GLY A 520 -14.61 0.85 4.91
N ALA A 521 -14.51 -0.49 5.07
CA ALA A 521 -14.92 -1.15 6.31
C ALA A 521 -14.06 -0.72 7.51
N GLY A 522 -12.83 -0.30 7.25
CA GLY A 522 -11.92 0.24 8.25
C GLY A 522 -12.05 1.74 8.52
N ASP A 523 -12.86 2.49 7.77
CA ASP A 523 -13.00 3.93 7.98
C ASP A 523 -13.53 4.26 9.37
N ILE A 524 -12.86 5.17 10.06
CA ILE A 524 -13.39 5.79 11.28
C ILE A 524 -14.13 7.05 10.85
N LYS A 525 -15.42 6.89 10.56
CA LYS A 525 -16.24 7.99 10.03
C LYS A 525 -16.31 9.13 11.06
N PHE A 526 -15.94 10.33 10.63
CA PHE A 526 -16.08 11.53 11.45
C PHE A 526 -17.57 11.74 11.86
N PRO A 527 -17.88 12.08 13.12
CA PRO A 527 -17.01 12.42 14.25
C PRO A 527 -16.67 11.25 15.20
N ALA A 528 -16.73 9.99 14.75
CA ALA A 528 -16.41 8.85 15.62
C ALA A 528 -15.00 8.95 16.22
N SER A 529 -14.84 8.41 17.44
CA SER A 529 -13.61 8.52 18.21
C SER A 529 -12.44 7.76 17.58
N MET A 530 -11.26 8.40 17.56
CA MET A 530 -9.97 7.76 17.25
C MET A 530 -9.37 7.01 18.45
N ARG A 531 -10.02 7.09 19.63
CA ARG A 531 -9.54 6.44 20.85
C ARG A 531 -9.75 4.94 20.77
N HIS A 532 -8.68 4.18 21.04
CA HIS A 532 -8.74 2.71 21.02
C HIS A 532 -9.81 2.18 21.98
N SER A 533 -9.79 2.61 23.25
CA SER A 533 -10.71 2.13 24.27
C SER A 533 -12.19 2.49 24.02
N ALA A 534 -12.47 3.56 23.29
CA ALA A 534 -13.84 3.90 22.89
C ALA A 534 -14.40 2.91 21.85
N ARG A 535 -13.52 2.37 21.01
CA ARG A 535 -13.87 1.39 19.97
C ARG A 535 -13.77 -0.05 20.47
N TYR A 536 -12.84 -0.31 21.40
CA TYR A 536 -12.53 -1.62 21.97
C TYR A 536 -12.52 -1.55 23.51
N PRO A 537 -13.66 -1.30 24.16
CA PRO A 537 -13.73 -1.09 25.61
C PRO A 537 -13.31 -2.33 26.43
N ASN A 538 -13.44 -3.53 25.87
CA ASN A 538 -13.03 -4.77 26.52
C ASN A 538 -11.51 -4.83 26.74
N ASP A 539 -10.70 -4.23 25.85
CA ASP A 539 -9.25 -4.18 26.01
C ASP A 539 -8.87 -3.34 27.23
N LEU A 540 -9.47 -2.16 27.40
CA LEU A 540 -9.24 -1.32 28.57
C LEU A 540 -9.68 -2.03 29.85
N ALA A 541 -10.86 -2.66 29.85
CA ALA A 541 -11.37 -3.40 31.00
C ALA A 541 -10.47 -4.59 31.39
N ALA A 542 -9.89 -5.28 30.40
CA ALA A 542 -8.94 -6.36 30.67
C ALA A 542 -7.62 -5.83 31.23
N LEU A 543 -7.11 -4.72 30.69
CA LEU A 543 -5.89 -4.07 31.17
C LEU A 543 -6.06 -3.53 32.60
N ASP A 544 -7.22 -2.95 32.96
CA ASP A 544 -7.52 -2.48 34.30
C ASP A 544 -7.50 -3.61 35.36
N ARG A 545 -7.85 -4.86 34.97
CA ARG A 545 -7.81 -6.01 35.90
C ARG A 545 -6.38 -6.38 36.28
N VAL A 546 -5.41 -6.15 35.43
CA VAL A 546 -4.02 -6.61 35.59
C VAL A 546 -3.01 -5.51 35.91
N SER A 547 -3.34 -4.24 35.64
CA SER A 547 -2.48 -3.07 35.93
C SER A 547 -2.57 -2.60 37.38
N GLY A 548 -1.51 -1.88 37.84
CA GLY A 548 -1.48 -1.28 39.19
C GLY A 548 -1.44 -2.31 40.36
N LYS A 549 -0.99 -3.55 40.11
CA LYS A 549 -0.89 -4.63 41.09
C LYS A 549 0.52 -4.85 41.63
N GLY A 550 1.45 -3.95 41.34
CA GLY A 550 2.87 -4.07 41.73
C GLY A 550 3.68 -5.03 40.87
N VAL A 551 3.13 -5.48 39.72
CA VAL A 551 3.79 -6.29 38.72
C VAL A 551 3.86 -5.46 37.43
N PRO A 552 5.03 -5.38 36.75
CA PRO A 552 5.15 -4.58 35.54
C PRO A 552 4.28 -5.09 34.41
N VAL A 553 3.65 -4.15 33.68
CA VAL A 553 2.76 -4.44 32.55
C VAL A 553 3.37 -3.88 31.27
N VAL A 554 3.59 -4.76 30.30
CA VAL A 554 4.03 -4.43 28.95
C VAL A 554 2.85 -4.55 27.99
N THR A 555 2.39 -3.45 27.42
CA THR A 555 1.32 -3.47 26.42
C THR A 555 1.88 -3.51 25.01
N VAL A 556 1.39 -4.43 24.20
CA VAL A 556 1.64 -4.54 22.75
C VAL A 556 0.32 -4.23 22.03
N LEU A 557 0.32 -3.22 21.16
CA LEU A 557 -0.87 -2.81 20.44
C LEU A 557 -0.78 -3.21 18.96
N TYR A 558 -1.72 -4.03 18.49
CA TYR A 558 -1.93 -4.29 17.07
C TYR A 558 -2.93 -3.29 16.51
N SER A 559 -2.48 -2.46 15.57
CA SER A 559 -3.35 -1.47 14.93
C SER A 559 -2.93 -1.18 13.49
N GLY A 560 -3.92 -0.97 12.63
CA GLY A 560 -3.69 -0.57 11.23
C GLY A 560 -3.47 0.95 11.07
N ARG A 561 -3.34 1.69 12.17
CA ARG A 561 -3.20 3.15 12.19
C ARG A 561 -2.66 3.64 13.53
N PRO A 562 -2.13 4.86 13.63
CA PRO A 562 -1.94 5.50 14.93
C PRO A 562 -3.30 5.82 15.54
N VAL A 563 -3.50 5.48 16.81
CA VAL A 563 -4.75 5.68 17.55
C VAL A 563 -4.50 6.41 18.87
N ALA A 564 -5.47 7.17 19.36
CA ALA A 564 -5.36 7.76 20.69
C ALA A 564 -5.46 6.64 21.74
N ALA A 565 -4.40 6.46 22.54
CA ALA A 565 -4.26 5.35 23.48
C ALA A 565 -3.68 5.78 24.84
N ASN A 566 -3.85 7.04 25.23
CA ASN A 566 -3.27 7.59 26.48
C ASN A 566 -3.70 6.80 27.72
N ASP A 567 -4.93 6.32 27.75
CA ASP A 567 -5.48 5.51 28.82
C ASP A 567 -4.80 4.12 28.92
N LEU A 568 -4.47 3.48 27.79
CA LEU A 568 -3.71 2.24 27.79
C LEU A 568 -2.23 2.50 28.17
N ILE A 569 -1.63 3.58 27.64
CA ILE A 569 -0.25 3.97 27.94
C ILE A 569 -0.06 4.26 29.42
N ASN A 570 -1.03 4.93 30.07
CA ASN A 570 -0.97 5.24 31.50
C ASN A 570 -1.01 4.00 32.41
N ARG A 571 -1.63 2.92 31.95
CA ARG A 571 -1.77 1.65 32.67
C ARG A 571 -0.61 0.67 32.44
N SER A 572 0.32 1.05 31.58
CA SER A 572 1.44 0.23 31.15
C SER A 572 2.76 0.79 31.67
N ASP A 573 3.69 -0.06 32.06
CA ASP A 573 5.07 0.34 32.38
C ASP A 573 5.92 0.42 31.10
N ALA A 574 5.62 -0.43 30.08
CA ALA A 574 6.14 -0.28 28.72
C ALA A 574 5.01 -0.39 27.70
N PHE A 575 5.12 0.36 26.60
CA PHE A 575 4.12 0.36 25.54
C PHE A 575 4.77 0.28 24.17
N VAL A 576 4.35 -0.72 23.37
CA VAL A 576 4.88 -1.03 22.05
C VAL A 576 3.77 -0.90 21.00
N ALA A 577 3.94 -0.01 20.03
CA ALA A 577 3.14 0.00 18.81
C ALA A 577 3.71 -1.07 17.86
N ALA A 578 2.98 -2.15 17.67
CA ALA A 578 3.42 -3.29 16.88
C ALA A 578 2.80 -3.34 15.48
N TRP A 579 1.87 -2.42 15.19
CA TRP A 579 1.15 -2.34 13.93
C TRP A 579 0.43 -3.65 13.61
N LEU A 580 0.66 -4.20 12.40
CA LEU A 580 0.15 -5.50 11.96
C LEU A 580 1.36 -6.35 11.55
N PRO A 581 1.96 -7.10 12.48
CA PRO A 581 3.27 -7.74 12.27
C PRO A 581 3.27 -8.99 11.37
N GLY A 582 2.09 -9.50 10.96
CA GLY A 582 2.02 -10.68 10.10
C GLY A 582 2.26 -11.99 10.85
N THR A 583 2.95 -12.97 10.22
CA THR A 583 3.03 -14.36 10.71
C THR A 583 4.13 -14.62 11.74
N GLU A 584 5.13 -13.74 11.91
CA GLU A 584 6.33 -14.04 12.69
C GLU A 584 6.31 -13.43 14.10
N GLY A 585 5.43 -13.92 14.99
CA GLY A 585 5.34 -13.51 16.40
C GLY A 585 6.65 -13.61 17.18
N LEU A 586 7.57 -14.49 16.75
CA LEU A 586 8.93 -14.57 17.31
C LEU A 586 9.69 -13.24 17.19
N GLY A 587 9.45 -12.44 16.15
CA GLY A 587 10.07 -11.13 15.99
C GLY A 587 9.65 -10.14 17.09
N ILE A 588 8.40 -10.24 17.59
CA ILE A 588 7.93 -9.45 18.72
C ILE A 588 8.67 -9.86 20.00
N THR A 589 8.71 -11.16 20.29
CA THR A 589 9.32 -11.67 21.51
C THR A 589 10.84 -11.46 21.55
N ASP A 590 11.51 -11.35 20.39
CA ASP A 590 12.93 -11.02 20.32
C ASP A 590 13.28 -9.65 20.93
N LEU A 591 12.33 -8.71 20.92
CA LEU A 591 12.47 -7.37 21.49
C LEU A 591 11.96 -7.28 22.93
N LEU A 592 10.93 -8.09 23.26
CA LEU A 592 10.34 -8.05 24.61
C LEU A 592 11.19 -8.79 25.64
N LEU A 593 11.95 -9.82 25.23
CA LEU A 593 12.67 -10.71 26.15
C LEU A 593 14.17 -10.49 26.07
N ALA A 594 14.84 -10.56 27.22
CA ALA A 594 16.29 -10.65 27.28
C ALA A 594 16.80 -11.89 26.51
N GLY A 595 17.99 -11.80 25.96
CA GLY A 595 18.72 -12.94 25.38
C GLY A 595 19.14 -13.96 26.46
N GLN A 596 19.75 -15.06 26.03
CA GLN A 596 20.23 -16.11 26.94
C GLN A 596 21.29 -15.61 27.93
N SER A 597 22.07 -14.58 27.56
CA SER A 597 23.06 -13.94 28.43
C SER A 597 22.45 -13.02 29.50
N GLY A 598 21.12 -12.82 29.49
CA GLY A 598 20.43 -11.86 30.38
C GLY A 598 20.39 -10.43 29.85
N ASN A 599 21.13 -10.10 28.79
CA ASN A 599 21.11 -8.82 28.10
C ASN A 599 20.15 -8.86 26.90
N ALA A 600 19.75 -7.70 26.37
CA ALA A 600 19.00 -7.61 25.13
C ALA A 600 19.78 -8.26 23.97
N ALA A 601 19.11 -9.12 23.20
CA ALA A 601 19.68 -9.68 21.97
C ALA A 601 19.49 -8.74 20.77
N TYR A 602 18.44 -7.95 20.82
CA TYR A 602 18.05 -6.94 19.81
C TYR A 602 17.54 -5.69 20.50
N ASP A 603 17.60 -4.56 19.83
CA ASP A 603 17.06 -3.29 20.32
C ASP A 603 15.93 -2.79 19.41
N PHE A 604 15.06 -1.93 19.95
CA PHE A 604 14.05 -1.22 19.20
C PHE A 604 14.72 -0.16 18.31
N THR A 605 14.53 -0.29 17.01
CA THR A 605 15.02 0.68 16.01
C THR A 605 13.88 1.38 15.27
N GLY A 606 12.66 0.85 15.37
CA GLY A 606 11.48 1.39 14.73
C GLY A 606 11.16 2.81 15.19
N LYS A 607 10.71 3.64 14.24
CA LYS A 607 10.30 5.03 14.47
C LYS A 607 8.89 5.24 13.92
N LEU A 608 8.08 6.07 14.60
CA LEU A 608 6.73 6.34 14.14
C LEU A 608 6.72 6.87 12.70
N PRO A 609 6.00 6.23 11.77
CA PRO A 609 5.87 6.72 10.40
C PRO A 609 4.79 7.80 10.25
N PHE A 610 4.04 8.06 11.31
CA PHE A 610 2.99 9.06 11.42
C PHE A 610 3.10 9.77 12.77
N ASP A 611 2.53 10.98 12.88
CA ASP A 611 2.26 11.58 14.18
C ASP A 611 1.22 10.73 14.93
N TRP A 612 1.49 10.45 16.21
CA TRP A 612 0.60 9.68 17.08
C TRP A 612 -0.40 10.62 17.76
N PRO A 613 -1.72 10.45 17.59
CA PRO A 613 -2.70 11.40 18.09
C PRO A 613 -2.79 11.41 19.62
N ALA A 614 -2.95 12.60 20.19
CA ALA A 614 -3.22 12.79 21.62
C ALA A 614 -4.69 12.55 22.00
N GLY A 615 -5.61 12.65 21.04
CA GLY A 615 -7.06 12.55 21.21
C GLY A 615 -7.77 12.31 19.89
N ASP A 616 -9.03 12.73 19.82
CA ASP A 616 -9.90 12.47 18.67
C ASP A 616 -9.63 13.37 17.46
N CYS A 617 -8.92 14.48 17.63
CA CYS A 617 -8.53 15.36 16.54
C CYS A 617 -7.26 14.88 15.84
N MET A 618 -7.18 15.17 14.55
CA MET A 618 -5.97 14.89 13.78
C MET A 618 -4.79 15.73 14.26
N PRO A 619 -3.55 15.23 14.23
CA PRO A 619 -2.36 15.90 14.73
C PRO A 619 -2.17 17.33 14.21
N GLN A 620 -2.45 17.58 12.94
CA GLN A 620 -2.37 18.90 12.33
C GLN A 620 -3.40 19.91 12.89
N HIS A 621 -4.41 19.44 13.61
CA HIS A 621 -5.51 20.27 14.12
C HIS A 621 -5.70 20.20 15.64
N GLY A 622 -5.13 19.18 16.31
CA GLY A 622 -5.36 18.96 17.73
C GLY A 622 -4.15 18.58 18.57
N GLY A 623 -2.98 18.60 17.96
CA GLY A 623 -1.76 18.17 18.60
C GLY A 623 -1.56 16.65 18.60
N PHE A 624 -0.32 16.24 18.71
CA PHE A 624 0.08 14.83 18.75
C PHE A 624 0.65 14.50 20.14
N GLN A 625 0.52 13.23 20.54
CA GLN A 625 1.17 12.71 21.74
C GLN A 625 2.65 12.43 21.49
N PHE A 626 2.95 11.85 20.33
CA PHE A 626 4.32 11.61 19.87
C PHE A 626 4.44 12.03 18.40
N ALA A 627 5.51 12.78 18.08
CA ALA A 627 5.77 13.20 16.71
C ALA A 627 6.20 12.02 15.83
N ARG A 628 5.98 12.13 14.53
CA ARG A 628 6.62 11.27 13.54
C ARG A 628 8.14 11.22 13.76
N GLY A 629 8.75 10.05 13.64
CA GLY A 629 10.16 9.83 13.96
C GLY A 629 10.44 9.52 15.43
N TYR A 630 9.44 9.62 16.32
CA TYR A 630 9.59 9.20 17.70
C TYR A 630 9.70 7.67 17.81
N GLY A 631 10.48 7.22 18.77
CA GLY A 631 10.66 5.82 19.15
C GLY A 631 11.86 5.71 20.08
N LEU A 632 11.69 4.99 21.18
CA LEU A 632 12.74 4.74 22.15
C LEU A 632 13.60 3.54 21.76
N SER A 633 14.80 3.45 22.31
CA SER A 633 15.61 2.24 22.39
C SER A 633 15.54 1.68 23.81
N LEU A 634 16.02 0.48 24.05
CA LEU A 634 16.08 -0.12 25.39
C LEU A 634 17.02 0.66 26.34
N SER A 635 18.01 1.35 25.80
CA SER A 635 18.89 2.25 26.57
C SER A 635 18.24 3.58 26.95
N SER A 636 17.12 3.93 26.31
CA SER A 636 16.38 5.15 26.59
C SER A 636 15.36 4.87 27.70
N SER A 637 15.64 5.26 28.95
CA SER A 637 14.60 5.26 29.98
C SER A 637 13.65 6.43 29.74
N SER A 638 12.35 6.15 29.70
CA SER A 638 11.32 7.19 29.77
C SER A 638 10.72 7.19 31.17
N ASN A 639 10.50 8.38 31.73
CA ASN A 639 9.58 8.57 32.85
C ASN A 639 8.44 9.42 32.30
N LEU A 640 7.57 8.78 31.52
CA LEU A 640 6.41 9.43 30.95
C LEU A 640 5.42 9.71 32.08
N GLY A 641 5.22 10.98 32.42
CA GLY A 641 4.21 11.37 33.39
C GLY A 641 2.81 10.92 32.94
N LYS A 642 1.81 11.05 33.84
CA LYS A 642 0.43 10.70 33.49
C LYS A 642 -0.08 11.53 32.32
N LEU A 643 -0.45 10.88 31.24
CA LEU A 643 -0.99 11.50 30.04
C LEU A 643 -2.47 11.89 30.25
N PRO A 644 -2.97 12.93 29.58
CA PRO A 644 -4.38 13.30 29.65
C PRO A 644 -5.30 12.20 29.13
N GLU A 645 -6.25 11.72 29.95
CA GLU A 645 -7.26 10.73 29.56
C GLU A 645 -8.62 11.36 29.26
N ALA A 646 -8.83 12.63 29.69
CA ALA A 646 -10.10 13.29 29.47
C ALA A 646 -10.50 13.23 28.00
N ALA A 647 -11.76 12.87 27.75
CA ALA A 647 -12.39 13.12 26.47
C ALA A 647 -12.37 14.65 26.28
N VAL A 648 -11.35 15.15 25.64
CA VAL A 648 -11.44 16.45 25.04
C VAL A 648 -12.43 16.25 23.92
N THR A 649 -13.68 16.62 24.15
CA THR A 649 -14.66 16.91 23.10
C THR A 649 -14.10 18.13 22.37
N MET A 650 -13.00 17.92 21.65
CA MET A 650 -12.49 18.96 20.77
C MET A 650 -13.38 18.92 19.54
N VAL A 651 -14.15 19.95 19.36
CA VAL A 651 -14.59 20.36 18.02
C VAL A 651 -13.28 20.65 17.29
N CYS A 652 -12.86 19.75 16.42
CA CYS A 652 -11.62 19.89 15.68
C CYS A 652 -11.80 21.07 14.69
N PRO A 653 -11.10 22.20 14.88
CA PRO A 653 -11.53 23.49 14.28
C PRO A 653 -11.49 23.54 12.75
N ALA A 654 -10.75 22.62 12.10
CA ALA A 654 -10.57 22.64 10.64
C ALA A 654 -11.35 21.53 9.91
N GLU A 655 -12.00 20.60 10.63
CA GLU A 655 -12.83 19.56 10.01
C GLU A 655 -14.28 20.05 9.78
N SER A 656 -14.60 21.28 10.18
CA SER A 656 -15.92 21.90 10.05
C SER A 656 -16.12 22.73 8.78
N ARG A 657 -15.16 22.75 7.84
CA ARG A 657 -15.28 23.48 6.56
C ARG A 657 -15.02 22.60 5.36
#